data_007853081990bb0dca79d006631d6956
#
_entry.id   007853081990bb0dca79d006631d6956
#
_cell.length_a   1.000
_cell.length_b   1.000
_cell.length_c   1.000
_cell.angle_alpha   90.00
_cell.angle_beta   90.00
_cell.angle_gamma   90.00
#
_symmetry.space_group_name_H-M   'P 1'
#
loop_
_entity.id
_entity.type
_entity.pdbx_description
1 polymer ?
#
loop_
_entity_poly.entity_id
_entity_poly.type
_entity_poly.pdbx_seq_one_letter_code
_entity_poly.pdbx_strand_id
1 'polypeptide(L)'
;MQQVQPNYQVDELSLCLESALNPDLNIRKQAENKIYFICDQNFGQFLIELSKKISTEQEKKEVRQMSATIIKNILNKADYSIKWFNLNEEIKTTVKNNVLSTLASTDIDIRKAAAFTVAGICKIEIPKAQWLEIFNILTSTSQNNDINIQLSSLICLEYIFEEIKESDLPPKIVADLLNVFYSLLSKQNINEEIYFYSLKAVLKFLPFVKEFVKEQASQIKLYDLIENYVHNENKNIREIALKIFNEIARIYYITLDNYIEKIFNFTVSIIQQDVESNKIYCMEIWANIGIEEDMRLNVLKQLNKPCLGILQKYHVKLSELCLKNIITEDYFSEEYNISMESYYLLSIMSRVCKNDFLKNMIDYISNTDKSPNESIKYSGLYVFRAIINTIHKEELYPVVKDSLGMVSQILYEANYPHHFKKMSAFILKSMTKNFGKEFVSDRIFFDKMIQLFLGLFNNSTKEVLYILLYALNNLCKVVIWDEGDQTNVLSRHMQSLCDNIIPICSNTSLFDNDYNIIAVSFYLLGTLGERGALDVKNYMISVFKALTEMFSKTLDPKNFPNPEIEKNYQEYLTSCLSGFLVTKNASPECAADLLKNIIETFKMWNELYEEGVAIIGSICQFTKGDFLVVMDLISPYLIQGLKSIDSPSICKASLICLSDIVIGLANQNKYISDFIPLIMKILSDNNIDRNLKSYCFNIITDLFVYNQNEAFKYFNDIMTIIGGAMEATKEELPENTEQDTVNHYIDIREHLLENITCIFSAVKDINKTKEFIPFATVIIKYIFSIANDNLCYSLNILTQGFALIADFCLEYQADLQPLLDTNAIKSMITKIESDKNSSELRIRKEIEWSKEQINNILTMK
;
A
#
# COMPACT_ATOMS: atom_id res chain seq x y z
N MET A 1 -4.97 -35.75 44.76
CA MET A 1 -5.47 -34.36 44.91
C MET A 1 -6.50 -34.14 43.82
N GLN A 2 -7.82 -34.18 44.20
CA GLN A 2 -8.91 -33.89 43.28
C GLN A 2 -8.86 -32.37 42.97
N GLN A 3 -8.68 -32.05 41.70
CA GLN A 3 -8.82 -30.66 41.22
C GLN A 3 -10.31 -30.29 41.36
N VAL A 4 -10.62 -29.40 42.30
CA VAL A 4 -11.91 -28.72 42.39
C VAL A 4 -12.05 -27.81 41.17
N GLN A 5 -12.87 -28.23 40.17
CA GLN A 5 -13.28 -27.35 39.10
C GLN A 5 -14.08 -26.18 39.70
N PRO A 6 -13.75 -24.92 39.41
CA PRO A 6 -14.56 -23.81 39.85
C PRO A 6 -15.87 -23.84 39.02
N ASN A 7 -16.96 -24.10 39.70
CA ASN A 7 -18.34 -23.92 39.17
C ASN A 7 -18.56 -22.40 39.03
N TYR A 8 -18.32 -21.83 37.83
CA TYR A 8 -18.76 -20.48 37.53
C TYR A 8 -20.29 -20.47 37.46
N GLN A 9 -20.91 -19.65 38.30
CA GLN A 9 -22.34 -19.46 38.29
C GLN A 9 -22.73 -18.83 36.93
N VAL A 10 -23.69 -19.43 36.21
CA VAL A 10 -24.22 -18.98 34.90
C VAL A 10 -24.62 -17.50 34.92
N ASP A 11 -24.97 -16.98 36.09
CA ASP A 11 -25.39 -15.60 36.35
C ASP A 11 -24.25 -14.56 36.18
N GLU A 12 -22.99 -14.91 36.48
CA GLU A 12 -21.86 -13.99 36.44
C GLU A 12 -21.44 -13.62 35.02
N LEU A 13 -21.46 -14.57 34.08
CA LEU A 13 -21.14 -14.33 32.67
C LEU A 13 -22.21 -13.43 31.99
N SER A 14 -23.49 -13.64 32.28
CA SER A 14 -24.57 -12.76 31.79
C SER A 14 -24.41 -11.32 32.25
N LEU A 15 -24.08 -11.09 33.53
CA LEU A 15 -23.84 -9.76 34.07
C LEU A 15 -22.62 -9.07 33.40
N CYS A 16 -21.57 -9.84 33.11
CA CYS A 16 -20.40 -9.32 32.38
C CYS A 16 -20.76 -8.96 30.95
N LEU A 17 -21.56 -9.78 30.26
CA LEU A 17 -22.00 -9.53 28.87
C LEU A 17 -22.88 -8.28 28.79
N GLU A 18 -23.79 -8.07 29.72
CA GLU A 18 -24.61 -6.85 29.81
C GLU A 18 -23.74 -5.61 30.12
N SER A 19 -22.80 -5.74 31.05
CA SER A 19 -21.89 -4.64 31.43
C SER A 19 -20.90 -4.25 30.32
N ALA A 20 -20.56 -5.17 29.43
CA ALA A 20 -19.73 -4.90 28.26
C ALA A 20 -20.44 -4.01 27.21
N LEU A 21 -21.76 -3.87 27.29
CA LEU A 21 -22.58 -2.95 26.46
C LEU A 21 -22.78 -1.56 27.12
N ASN A 22 -22.18 -1.33 28.28
CA ASN A 22 -22.38 -0.06 29.00
C ASN A 22 -21.71 1.10 28.26
N PRO A 23 -22.37 2.29 28.16
CA PRO A 23 -21.78 3.49 27.56
C PRO A 23 -20.50 3.95 28.27
N ASP A 24 -20.40 3.73 29.60
CA ASP A 24 -19.20 4.09 30.38
C ASP A 24 -18.02 3.19 30.01
N LEU A 25 -16.94 3.82 29.56
CA LEU A 25 -15.72 3.14 29.09
C LEU A 25 -15.05 2.31 30.19
N ASN A 26 -15.08 2.77 31.45
CA ASN A 26 -14.44 2.07 32.57
C ASN A 26 -15.20 0.79 32.92
N ILE A 27 -16.55 0.87 32.98
CA ILE A 27 -17.41 -0.28 33.23
C ILE A 27 -17.24 -1.31 32.11
N ARG A 28 -17.23 -0.87 30.86
CA ARG A 28 -17.04 -1.73 29.70
C ARG A 28 -15.69 -2.44 29.74
N LYS A 29 -14.57 -1.71 29.95
CA LYS A 29 -13.22 -2.31 30.05
C LYS A 29 -13.09 -3.32 31.20
N GLN A 30 -13.69 -3.03 32.36
CA GLN A 30 -13.71 -3.98 33.49
C GLN A 30 -14.46 -5.26 33.13
N ALA A 31 -15.61 -5.15 32.47
CA ALA A 31 -16.41 -6.27 32.01
C ALA A 31 -15.65 -7.11 30.96
N GLU A 32 -15.03 -6.47 29.97
CA GLU A 32 -14.22 -7.12 28.93
C GLU A 32 -13.04 -7.90 29.56
N ASN A 33 -12.30 -7.28 30.47
CA ASN A 33 -11.20 -7.94 31.19
C ASN A 33 -11.68 -9.17 31.97
N LYS A 34 -12.86 -9.07 32.60
CA LYS A 34 -13.46 -10.19 33.32
C LYS A 34 -13.89 -11.31 32.39
N ILE A 35 -14.45 -10.99 31.22
CA ILE A 35 -14.81 -11.97 30.19
C ILE A 35 -13.58 -12.74 29.72
N TYR A 36 -12.47 -12.05 29.45
CA TYR A 36 -11.21 -12.71 29.09
C TYR A 36 -10.65 -13.58 30.21
N PHE A 37 -10.73 -13.11 31.45
CA PHE A 37 -10.33 -13.91 32.60
C PHE A 37 -11.15 -15.22 32.71
N ILE A 38 -12.47 -15.17 32.54
CA ILE A 38 -13.35 -16.35 32.53
C ILE A 38 -12.97 -17.29 31.38
N CYS A 39 -12.72 -16.73 30.21
CA CYS A 39 -12.27 -17.47 29.03
C CYS A 39 -10.98 -18.26 29.28
N ASP A 40 -10.00 -17.64 29.92
CA ASP A 40 -8.68 -18.28 30.19
C ASP A 40 -8.73 -19.33 31.29
N GLN A 41 -9.72 -19.27 32.21
CA GLN A 41 -9.89 -20.30 33.23
C GLN A 41 -10.35 -21.66 32.68
N ASN A 42 -11.32 -21.64 31.73
CA ASN A 42 -11.80 -22.84 31.07
C ASN A 42 -12.40 -22.53 29.71
N PHE A 43 -11.53 -22.50 28.69
CA PHE A 43 -11.88 -22.09 27.33
C PHE A 43 -13.02 -22.92 26.73
N GLY A 44 -13.00 -24.24 26.89
CA GLY A 44 -14.04 -25.13 26.33
C GLY A 44 -15.41 -24.91 26.95
N GLN A 45 -15.49 -24.84 28.29
CA GLN A 45 -16.77 -24.56 29.00
C GLN A 45 -17.29 -23.16 28.68
N PHE A 46 -16.41 -22.16 28.59
CA PHE A 46 -16.77 -20.79 28.21
C PHE A 46 -17.44 -20.72 26.84
N LEU A 47 -16.90 -21.44 25.83
CA LEU A 47 -17.52 -21.50 24.50
C LEU A 47 -18.89 -22.23 24.52
N ILE A 48 -19.03 -23.31 25.29
CA ILE A 48 -20.30 -24.00 25.45
C ILE A 48 -21.34 -23.05 26.04
N GLU A 49 -21.01 -22.33 27.11
CA GLU A 49 -21.94 -21.38 27.76
C GLU A 49 -22.34 -20.24 26.84
N LEU A 50 -21.38 -19.63 26.12
CA LEU A 50 -21.70 -18.58 25.14
C LEU A 50 -22.59 -19.12 24.01
N SER A 51 -22.26 -20.29 23.43
CA SER A 51 -23.07 -20.88 22.35
C SER A 51 -24.47 -21.25 22.80
N LYS A 52 -24.64 -21.71 24.05
CA LYS A 52 -25.94 -21.96 24.68
C LYS A 52 -26.74 -20.67 24.85
N LYS A 53 -26.10 -19.57 25.28
CA LYS A 53 -26.76 -18.26 25.35
C LYS A 53 -27.27 -17.78 23.98
N ILE A 54 -26.48 -17.98 22.92
CA ILE A 54 -26.91 -17.65 21.54
C ILE A 54 -28.19 -18.43 21.19
N SER A 55 -28.24 -19.73 21.50
CA SER A 55 -29.36 -20.63 21.11
C SER A 55 -30.56 -20.54 22.00
N THR A 56 -30.49 -19.96 23.20
CA THR A 56 -31.59 -19.87 24.15
C THR A 56 -32.50 -18.69 23.81
N GLU A 57 -33.74 -18.98 23.39
CA GLU A 57 -34.72 -17.99 22.96
C GLU A 57 -35.18 -17.06 24.10
N GLN A 58 -35.05 -17.47 25.37
CA GLN A 58 -35.44 -16.70 26.56
C GLN A 58 -34.37 -15.70 27.00
N GLU A 59 -33.13 -15.80 26.45
CA GLU A 59 -32.09 -14.83 26.74
C GLU A 59 -32.37 -13.48 26.04
N LYS A 60 -31.91 -12.39 26.66
CA LYS A 60 -31.97 -11.04 26.03
C LYS A 60 -31.27 -11.00 24.69
N LYS A 61 -31.87 -10.30 23.72
CA LYS A 61 -31.31 -10.14 22.37
C LYS A 61 -29.88 -9.66 22.37
N GLU A 62 -29.58 -8.66 23.18
CA GLU A 62 -28.26 -8.04 23.29
C GLU A 62 -27.20 -9.03 23.83
N VAL A 63 -27.57 -9.87 24.80
CA VAL A 63 -26.71 -10.93 25.37
C VAL A 63 -26.43 -12.00 24.31
N ARG A 64 -27.43 -12.40 23.54
CA ARG A 64 -27.29 -13.36 22.43
C ARG A 64 -26.34 -12.83 21.36
N GLN A 65 -26.50 -11.56 20.93
CA GLN A 65 -25.63 -10.93 19.93
C GLN A 65 -24.19 -10.75 20.45
N MET A 66 -24.03 -10.31 21.71
CA MET A 66 -22.72 -10.14 22.32
C MET A 66 -21.99 -11.49 22.45
N SER A 67 -22.69 -12.54 22.85
CA SER A 67 -22.13 -13.90 22.95
C SER A 67 -21.59 -14.37 21.58
N ALA A 68 -22.34 -14.15 20.50
CA ALA A 68 -21.92 -14.46 19.14
C ALA A 68 -20.66 -13.68 18.74
N THR A 69 -20.65 -12.38 18.99
CA THR A 69 -19.52 -11.48 18.69
C THR A 69 -18.26 -11.90 19.45
N ILE A 70 -18.38 -12.26 20.72
CA ILE A 70 -17.25 -12.70 21.55
C ILE A 70 -16.66 -13.99 21.02
N ILE A 71 -17.47 -15.00 20.66
CA ILE A 71 -16.94 -16.25 20.08
C ILE A 71 -16.12 -15.96 18.84
N LYS A 72 -16.64 -15.16 17.88
CA LYS A 72 -15.92 -14.82 16.66
C LYS A 72 -14.62 -14.08 16.96
N ASN A 73 -14.67 -13.05 17.81
CA ASN A 73 -13.52 -12.21 18.11
C ASN A 73 -12.38 -12.99 18.83
N ILE A 74 -12.78 -13.90 19.71
CA ILE A 74 -11.79 -14.76 20.40
C ILE A 74 -11.16 -15.73 19.41
N LEU A 75 -11.93 -16.42 18.57
CA LEU A 75 -11.40 -17.38 17.59
C LEU A 75 -10.51 -16.71 16.53
N ASN A 76 -10.67 -15.42 16.27
CA ASN A 76 -9.79 -14.66 15.37
C ASN A 76 -8.39 -14.37 15.95
N LYS A 77 -8.18 -14.56 17.27
CA LYS A 77 -6.86 -14.40 17.87
C LYS A 77 -6.07 -15.68 17.76
N ALA A 78 -4.81 -15.59 17.31
CA ALA A 78 -3.93 -16.74 17.04
C ALA A 78 -3.85 -17.74 18.21
N ASP A 79 -3.65 -17.23 19.43
CA ASP A 79 -3.53 -18.09 20.63
C ASP A 79 -4.80 -18.89 20.92
N TYR A 80 -5.98 -18.30 20.73
CA TYR A 80 -7.26 -18.95 20.97
C TYR A 80 -7.67 -19.88 19.82
N SER A 81 -7.24 -19.58 18.58
CA SER A 81 -7.43 -20.53 17.47
C SER A 81 -6.65 -21.83 17.72
N ILE A 82 -5.44 -21.75 18.27
CA ILE A 82 -4.67 -22.92 18.69
C ILE A 82 -5.40 -23.67 19.83
N LYS A 83 -5.91 -22.94 20.82
CA LYS A 83 -6.70 -23.56 21.93
C LYS A 83 -7.94 -24.28 21.38
N TRP A 84 -8.62 -23.73 20.33
CA TRP A 84 -9.77 -24.39 19.68
C TRP A 84 -9.42 -25.77 19.13
N PHE A 85 -8.30 -25.89 18.42
CA PHE A 85 -7.88 -27.18 17.85
C PHE A 85 -7.52 -28.23 18.93
N ASN A 86 -7.11 -27.78 20.12
CA ASN A 86 -6.80 -28.65 21.24
C ASN A 86 -8.05 -29.08 22.05
N LEU A 87 -9.23 -28.55 21.76
CA LEU A 87 -10.49 -29.00 22.39
C LEU A 87 -10.88 -30.39 21.89
N ASN A 88 -11.58 -31.13 22.74
CA ASN A 88 -12.16 -32.42 22.32
C ASN A 88 -13.32 -32.18 21.33
N GLU A 89 -13.58 -33.14 20.46
CA GLU A 89 -14.58 -33.02 19.40
C GLU A 89 -16.02 -32.91 19.96
N GLU A 90 -16.31 -33.37 21.16
CA GLU A 90 -17.61 -33.22 21.80
C GLU A 90 -17.94 -31.75 22.11
N ILE A 91 -16.95 -30.99 22.60
CA ILE A 91 -17.08 -29.56 22.88
C ILE A 91 -17.30 -28.81 21.57
N LYS A 92 -16.47 -29.05 20.55
CA LYS A 92 -16.58 -28.40 19.23
C LYS A 92 -17.96 -28.68 18.61
N THR A 93 -18.38 -29.92 18.62
CA THR A 93 -19.69 -30.34 18.09
C THR A 93 -20.85 -29.67 18.84
N THR A 94 -20.77 -29.57 20.16
CA THR A 94 -21.76 -28.88 20.98
C THR A 94 -21.88 -27.42 20.61
N VAL A 95 -20.76 -26.72 20.50
CA VAL A 95 -20.72 -25.29 20.11
C VAL A 95 -21.29 -25.12 18.70
N LYS A 96 -20.83 -25.92 17.72
CA LYS A 96 -21.33 -25.88 16.34
C LYS A 96 -22.84 -26.11 16.26
N ASN A 97 -23.36 -27.12 16.94
CA ASN A 97 -24.79 -27.45 16.94
C ASN A 97 -25.65 -26.34 17.57
N ASN A 98 -25.22 -25.75 18.69
CA ASN A 98 -25.93 -24.63 19.31
C ASN A 98 -26.00 -23.42 18.36
N VAL A 99 -24.91 -23.08 17.68
CA VAL A 99 -24.88 -21.95 16.75
C VAL A 99 -25.71 -22.26 15.50
N LEU A 100 -25.62 -23.49 14.92
CA LEU A 100 -26.41 -23.87 13.75
C LEU A 100 -27.92 -23.91 14.04
N SER A 101 -28.33 -24.38 15.21
CA SER A 101 -29.76 -24.36 15.59
C SER A 101 -30.31 -22.96 15.65
N THR A 102 -29.52 -21.98 15.97
CA THR A 102 -29.90 -20.57 16.04
C THR A 102 -30.18 -19.94 14.66
N LEU A 103 -29.74 -20.56 13.58
CA LEU A 103 -30.07 -20.10 12.20
C LEU A 103 -31.57 -20.22 11.92
N ALA A 104 -32.33 -20.97 12.72
CA ALA A 104 -33.80 -21.06 12.65
C ALA A 104 -34.54 -20.06 13.58
N SER A 105 -33.84 -19.19 14.31
CA SER A 105 -34.43 -18.17 15.19
C SER A 105 -35.41 -17.28 14.45
N THR A 106 -36.45 -16.83 15.13
CA THR A 106 -37.46 -15.91 14.57
C THR A 106 -36.89 -14.51 14.33
N ASP A 107 -35.89 -14.08 15.14
CA ASP A 107 -35.23 -12.77 15.04
C ASP A 107 -34.09 -12.79 14.01
N ILE A 108 -34.20 -11.95 12.98
CA ILE A 108 -33.19 -11.85 11.90
C ILE A 108 -31.82 -11.42 12.37
N ASP A 109 -31.72 -10.54 13.39
CA ASP A 109 -30.45 -10.09 13.89
C ASP A 109 -29.72 -11.20 14.66
N ILE A 110 -30.48 -12.06 15.32
CA ILE A 110 -29.94 -13.26 15.98
C ILE A 110 -29.48 -14.28 14.93
N ARG A 111 -30.25 -14.47 13.85
CA ARG A 111 -29.82 -15.33 12.73
C ARG A 111 -28.51 -14.82 12.09
N LYS A 112 -28.39 -13.50 11.88
CA LYS A 112 -27.15 -12.88 11.38
C LYS A 112 -25.99 -13.07 12.35
N ALA A 113 -26.21 -12.90 13.66
CA ALA A 113 -25.18 -13.11 14.67
C ALA A 113 -24.71 -14.57 14.71
N ALA A 114 -25.63 -15.53 14.57
CA ALA A 114 -25.29 -16.94 14.46
C ALA A 114 -24.49 -17.25 13.18
N ALA A 115 -24.93 -16.74 12.02
CA ALA A 115 -24.23 -16.88 10.74
C ALA A 115 -22.80 -16.31 10.81
N PHE A 116 -22.64 -15.16 11.47
CA PHE A 116 -21.35 -14.53 11.70
C PHE A 116 -20.41 -15.38 12.58
N THR A 117 -20.97 -16.08 13.56
CA THR A 117 -20.23 -17.02 14.42
C THR A 117 -19.83 -18.27 13.64
N VAL A 118 -20.73 -18.81 12.81
CA VAL A 118 -20.39 -19.95 11.91
C VAL A 118 -19.24 -19.60 10.99
N ALA A 119 -19.28 -18.43 10.37
CA ALA A 119 -18.19 -17.95 9.51
C ALA A 119 -16.86 -17.84 10.26
N GLY A 120 -16.87 -17.36 11.51
CA GLY A 120 -15.68 -17.31 12.36
C GLY A 120 -15.08 -18.68 12.68
N ILE A 121 -15.91 -19.71 12.86
CA ILE A 121 -15.45 -21.09 13.03
C ILE A 121 -14.89 -21.63 11.70
N CYS A 122 -15.60 -21.39 10.59
CA CYS A 122 -15.16 -21.80 9.25
C CYS A 122 -13.81 -21.21 8.88
N LYS A 123 -13.53 -19.94 9.22
CA LYS A 123 -12.25 -19.26 8.98
C LYS A 123 -11.05 -20.06 9.48
N ILE A 124 -11.17 -20.72 10.63
CA ILE A 124 -10.07 -21.48 11.23
C ILE A 124 -10.08 -22.96 10.85
N GLU A 125 -11.23 -23.56 10.61
CA GLU A 125 -11.36 -25.00 10.33
C GLU A 125 -11.23 -25.36 8.85
N ILE A 126 -11.83 -24.57 7.94
CA ILE A 126 -11.85 -24.88 6.50
C ILE A 126 -10.45 -24.92 5.90
N PRO A 127 -9.50 -23.99 6.20
CA PRO A 127 -8.13 -24.10 5.71
C PRO A 127 -7.38 -25.37 6.13
N LYS A 128 -7.89 -26.07 7.17
CA LYS A 128 -7.37 -27.36 7.63
C LYS A 128 -8.21 -28.55 7.16
N ALA A 129 -9.07 -28.33 6.16
CA ALA A 129 -10.00 -29.32 5.62
C ALA A 129 -10.92 -29.96 6.70
N GLN A 130 -11.26 -29.19 7.76
CA GLN A 130 -12.18 -29.59 8.81
C GLN A 130 -13.55 -28.95 8.60
N TRP A 131 -14.60 -29.58 9.08
CA TRP A 131 -16.01 -29.12 9.04
C TRP A 131 -16.54 -28.80 7.62
N LEU A 132 -16.04 -29.48 6.58
CA LEU A 132 -16.51 -29.27 5.18
C LEU A 132 -17.97 -29.64 4.99
N GLU A 133 -18.55 -30.50 5.85
CA GLU A 133 -19.97 -30.85 5.85
C GLU A 133 -20.92 -29.65 6.06
N ILE A 134 -20.42 -28.52 6.57
CA ILE A 134 -21.21 -27.28 6.69
C ILE A 134 -21.82 -26.86 5.34
N PHE A 135 -21.07 -27.02 4.25
CA PHE A 135 -21.57 -26.66 2.93
C PHE A 135 -22.72 -27.55 2.47
N ASN A 136 -22.71 -28.84 2.80
CA ASN A 136 -23.83 -29.75 2.52
C ASN A 136 -25.08 -29.35 3.32
N ILE A 137 -24.90 -28.92 4.58
CA ILE A 137 -26.00 -28.46 5.44
C ILE A 137 -26.57 -27.17 4.83
N LEU A 138 -25.73 -26.17 4.53
CA LEU A 138 -26.18 -24.87 4.03
C LEU A 138 -26.79 -24.96 2.60
N THR A 139 -26.27 -25.81 1.73
CA THR A 139 -26.86 -26.06 0.39
C THR A 139 -28.26 -26.71 0.50
N SER A 140 -28.44 -27.66 1.42
CA SER A 140 -29.74 -28.28 1.67
C SER A 140 -30.73 -27.29 2.28
N THR A 141 -30.31 -26.52 3.30
CA THR A 141 -31.19 -25.59 4.02
C THR A 141 -31.49 -24.33 3.19
N SER A 142 -30.61 -23.91 2.25
CA SER A 142 -30.91 -22.84 1.29
C SER A 142 -32.03 -23.15 0.31
N GLN A 143 -32.47 -24.42 0.23
CA GLN A 143 -33.60 -24.87 -0.59
C GLN A 143 -34.81 -25.25 0.28
N ASN A 144 -34.80 -24.95 1.58
CA ASN A 144 -35.87 -25.26 2.51
C ASN A 144 -37.16 -24.46 2.16
N ASN A 145 -38.31 -25.01 2.54
CA ASN A 145 -39.62 -24.34 2.38
C ASN A 145 -39.83 -23.21 3.39
N ASP A 146 -39.13 -23.23 4.54
CA ASP A 146 -39.12 -22.13 5.52
C ASP A 146 -38.19 -21.03 5.04
N ILE A 147 -38.75 -19.87 4.77
CA ILE A 147 -38.06 -18.71 4.26
C ILE A 147 -36.97 -18.20 5.21
N ASN A 148 -37.18 -18.27 6.53
CA ASN A 148 -36.21 -17.82 7.52
C ASN A 148 -34.95 -18.70 7.50
N ILE A 149 -35.14 -20.02 7.41
CA ILE A 149 -34.04 -20.99 7.31
C ILE A 149 -33.28 -20.79 5.99
N GLN A 150 -34.02 -20.58 4.90
CA GLN A 150 -33.44 -20.34 3.58
C GLN A 150 -32.57 -19.07 3.55
N LEU A 151 -33.11 -17.94 4.04
CA LEU A 151 -32.41 -16.68 4.13
C LEU A 151 -31.17 -16.76 5.04
N SER A 152 -31.31 -17.41 6.19
CA SER A 152 -30.18 -17.58 7.13
C SER A 152 -29.02 -18.36 6.51
N SER A 153 -29.34 -19.39 5.71
CA SER A 153 -28.34 -20.20 5.02
C SER A 153 -27.58 -19.39 3.97
N LEU A 154 -28.29 -18.53 3.22
CA LEU A 154 -27.68 -17.65 2.22
C LEU A 154 -26.81 -16.58 2.88
N ILE A 155 -27.26 -15.96 3.98
CA ILE A 155 -26.47 -15.02 4.78
C ILE A 155 -25.22 -15.71 5.35
N CYS A 156 -25.36 -16.96 5.81
CA CYS A 156 -24.23 -17.72 6.34
C CYS A 156 -23.20 -18.01 5.25
N LEU A 157 -23.62 -18.40 4.04
CA LEU A 157 -22.72 -18.60 2.90
C LEU A 157 -22.00 -17.30 2.52
N GLU A 158 -22.73 -16.16 2.46
CA GLU A 158 -22.12 -14.84 2.21
C GLU A 158 -20.96 -14.58 3.18
N TYR A 159 -21.20 -14.74 4.50
CA TYR A 159 -20.18 -14.48 5.52
C TYR A 159 -19.02 -15.47 5.50
N ILE A 160 -19.27 -16.75 5.19
CA ILE A 160 -18.21 -17.76 5.06
C ILE A 160 -17.27 -17.39 3.90
N PHE A 161 -17.81 -17.02 2.72
CA PHE A 161 -16.98 -16.64 1.57
C PHE A 161 -16.17 -15.36 1.79
N GLU A 162 -16.56 -14.50 2.73
CA GLU A 162 -15.73 -13.34 3.13
C GLU A 162 -14.53 -13.73 4.00
N GLU A 163 -14.59 -14.85 4.70
CA GLU A 163 -13.57 -15.23 5.71
C GLU A 163 -12.58 -16.29 5.22
N ILE A 164 -12.91 -17.06 4.17
CA ILE A 164 -12.07 -18.15 3.64
C ILE A 164 -11.46 -17.79 2.29
N LYS A 165 -10.38 -18.47 1.91
CA LYS A 165 -9.69 -18.27 0.63
C LYS A 165 -10.19 -19.23 -0.44
N GLU A 166 -9.98 -18.86 -1.71
CA GLU A 166 -10.31 -19.69 -2.88
C GLU A 166 -9.69 -21.10 -2.79
N SER A 167 -8.43 -21.19 -2.35
CA SER A 167 -7.68 -22.43 -2.19
C SER A 167 -8.23 -23.38 -1.13
N ASP A 168 -9.07 -22.88 -0.22
CA ASP A 168 -9.55 -23.65 0.93
C ASP A 168 -10.73 -24.56 0.58
N LEU A 169 -11.41 -24.33 -0.57
CA LEU A 169 -12.56 -25.11 -0.99
C LEU A 169 -12.22 -26.18 -2.01
N PRO A 170 -12.56 -27.44 -1.74
CA PRO A 170 -12.49 -28.51 -2.73
C PRO A 170 -13.36 -28.22 -3.97
N PRO A 171 -12.88 -28.50 -5.20
CA PRO A 171 -13.61 -28.24 -6.43
C PRO A 171 -15.05 -28.80 -6.47
N LYS A 172 -15.29 -29.95 -5.87
CA LYS A 172 -16.62 -30.55 -5.80
C LYS A 172 -17.61 -29.66 -5.04
N ILE A 173 -17.19 -29.09 -3.91
CA ILE A 173 -18.06 -28.19 -3.11
C ILE A 173 -18.37 -26.92 -3.90
N VAL A 174 -17.38 -26.38 -4.61
CA VAL A 174 -17.60 -25.22 -5.47
C VAL A 174 -18.61 -25.52 -6.57
N ALA A 175 -18.54 -26.68 -7.24
CA ALA A 175 -19.48 -27.08 -8.26
C ALA A 175 -20.90 -27.26 -7.70
N ASP A 176 -21.06 -27.88 -6.52
CA ASP A 176 -22.34 -28.08 -5.87
C ASP A 176 -22.98 -26.74 -5.48
N LEU A 177 -22.23 -25.83 -4.89
CA LEU A 177 -22.67 -24.46 -4.55
C LEU A 177 -23.11 -23.68 -5.80
N LEU A 178 -22.33 -23.74 -6.87
CA LEU A 178 -22.65 -23.07 -8.14
C LEU A 178 -23.98 -23.56 -8.70
N ASN A 179 -24.25 -24.88 -8.66
CA ASN A 179 -25.51 -25.45 -9.09
C ASN A 179 -26.69 -24.98 -8.22
N VAL A 180 -26.49 -24.83 -6.91
CA VAL A 180 -27.53 -24.31 -6.00
C VAL A 180 -27.85 -22.87 -6.35
N PHE A 181 -26.86 -22.01 -6.55
CA PHE A 181 -27.09 -20.62 -6.94
C PHE A 181 -27.80 -20.51 -8.31
N TYR A 182 -27.41 -21.34 -9.31
CA TYR A 182 -28.12 -21.40 -10.58
C TYR A 182 -29.59 -21.80 -10.39
N SER A 183 -29.85 -22.80 -9.54
CA SER A 183 -31.22 -23.27 -9.25
C SER A 183 -32.05 -22.18 -8.58
N LEU A 184 -31.50 -21.48 -7.58
CA LEU A 184 -32.20 -20.42 -6.83
C LEU A 184 -32.52 -19.22 -7.72
N LEU A 185 -31.52 -18.74 -8.45
CA LEU A 185 -31.65 -17.55 -9.29
C LEU A 185 -32.42 -17.80 -10.60
N SER A 186 -32.60 -19.04 -11.04
CA SER A 186 -33.42 -19.37 -12.21
C SER A 186 -34.92 -19.57 -11.89
N LYS A 187 -35.31 -19.69 -10.61
CA LYS A 187 -36.72 -19.80 -10.21
C LYS A 187 -37.43 -18.47 -10.43
N GLN A 188 -38.65 -18.52 -10.96
CA GLN A 188 -39.51 -17.34 -11.08
C GLN A 188 -40.49 -17.23 -9.90
N ASN A 189 -40.86 -15.98 -9.57
CA ASN A 189 -41.89 -15.69 -8.53
C ASN A 189 -41.55 -16.20 -7.11
N ILE A 190 -40.26 -16.17 -6.72
CA ILE A 190 -39.86 -16.37 -5.32
C ILE A 190 -39.75 -15.00 -4.60
N ASN A 191 -39.64 -15.05 -3.26
CA ASN A 191 -39.46 -13.84 -2.46
C ASN A 191 -38.23 -13.05 -2.89
N GLU A 192 -38.36 -11.73 -3.01
CA GLU A 192 -37.26 -10.83 -3.42
C GLU A 192 -36.05 -10.88 -2.49
N GLU A 193 -36.25 -11.13 -1.18
CA GLU A 193 -35.13 -11.29 -0.25
C GLU A 193 -34.26 -12.50 -0.59
N ILE A 194 -34.83 -13.57 -1.13
CA ILE A 194 -34.08 -14.75 -1.56
C ILE A 194 -33.17 -14.38 -2.75
N TYR A 195 -33.67 -13.62 -3.73
CA TYR A 195 -32.84 -13.11 -4.81
C TYR A 195 -31.72 -12.22 -4.27
N PHE A 196 -32.05 -11.30 -3.37
CA PHE A 196 -31.12 -10.35 -2.80
C PHE A 196 -29.96 -11.07 -2.07
N TYR A 197 -30.25 -11.97 -1.13
CA TYR A 197 -29.20 -12.69 -0.39
C TYR A 197 -28.49 -13.76 -1.24
N SER A 198 -29.17 -14.35 -2.23
CA SER A 198 -28.49 -15.24 -3.20
C SER A 198 -27.47 -14.48 -4.03
N LEU A 199 -27.81 -13.29 -4.55
CA LEU A 199 -26.89 -12.45 -5.30
C LEU A 199 -25.73 -11.95 -4.42
N LYS A 200 -26.00 -11.60 -3.15
CA LYS A 200 -24.93 -11.23 -2.19
C LYS A 200 -23.95 -12.38 -1.96
N ALA A 201 -24.46 -13.60 -1.76
CA ALA A 201 -23.60 -14.76 -1.61
C ALA A 201 -22.82 -15.04 -2.90
N VAL A 202 -23.44 -14.91 -4.09
CA VAL A 202 -22.75 -15.04 -5.39
C VAL A 202 -21.65 -14.00 -5.54
N LEU A 203 -21.88 -12.75 -5.15
CA LEU A 203 -20.87 -11.69 -5.20
C LEU A 203 -19.59 -12.09 -4.45
N LYS A 204 -19.72 -12.66 -3.25
CA LYS A 204 -18.59 -13.14 -2.45
C LYS A 204 -18.02 -14.48 -2.93
N PHE A 205 -18.82 -15.25 -3.68
CA PHE A 205 -18.43 -16.55 -4.22
C PHE A 205 -17.68 -16.46 -5.57
N LEU A 206 -17.75 -15.32 -6.27
CA LEU A 206 -17.11 -15.16 -7.60
C LEU A 206 -15.63 -15.57 -7.64
N PRO A 207 -14.77 -15.23 -6.68
CA PRO A 207 -13.37 -15.65 -6.71
C PRO A 207 -13.22 -17.18 -6.78
N PHE A 208 -14.06 -17.93 -6.08
CA PHE A 208 -13.99 -19.40 -5.98
C PHE A 208 -14.34 -20.13 -7.29
N VAL A 209 -15.12 -19.50 -8.16
CA VAL A 209 -15.59 -20.15 -9.41
C VAL A 209 -14.67 -19.94 -10.62
N LYS A 210 -13.52 -19.25 -10.44
CA LYS A 210 -12.60 -18.90 -11.53
C LYS A 210 -12.22 -20.09 -12.42
N GLU A 211 -11.93 -21.24 -11.82
CA GLU A 211 -11.56 -22.45 -12.55
C GLU A 211 -12.75 -23.11 -13.27
N PHE A 212 -13.97 -22.97 -12.74
CA PHE A 212 -15.20 -23.55 -13.30
C PHE A 212 -15.77 -22.70 -14.45
N VAL A 213 -15.45 -21.42 -14.48
CA VAL A 213 -15.92 -20.47 -15.51
C VAL A 213 -14.85 -20.23 -16.59
N LYS A 214 -13.91 -21.17 -16.78
CA LYS A 214 -12.91 -21.09 -17.86
C LYS A 214 -13.53 -21.33 -19.24
N GLU A 215 -14.58 -22.15 -19.34
CA GLU A 215 -15.27 -22.40 -20.58
C GLU A 215 -16.24 -21.27 -20.92
N GLN A 216 -16.15 -20.74 -22.14
CA GLN A 216 -16.97 -19.62 -22.62
C GLN A 216 -18.48 -19.85 -22.42
N ALA A 217 -18.98 -21.07 -22.63
CA ALA A 217 -20.39 -21.40 -22.45
C ALA A 217 -20.86 -21.24 -20.99
N SER A 218 -20.01 -21.63 -20.03
CA SER A 218 -20.29 -21.51 -18.59
C SER A 218 -20.27 -20.04 -18.15
N GLN A 219 -19.38 -19.22 -18.73
CA GLN A 219 -19.29 -17.78 -18.47
C GLN A 219 -20.55 -17.07 -18.95
N ILE A 220 -20.95 -17.29 -20.20
CA ILE A 220 -22.15 -16.67 -20.78
C ILE A 220 -23.38 -17.04 -19.96
N LYS A 221 -23.49 -18.29 -19.53
CA LYS A 221 -24.60 -18.75 -18.70
C LYS A 221 -24.67 -17.99 -17.35
N LEU A 222 -23.51 -17.76 -16.72
CA LEU A 222 -23.45 -16.98 -15.47
C LEU A 222 -23.83 -15.51 -15.72
N TYR A 223 -23.28 -14.91 -16.76
CA TYR A 223 -23.51 -13.50 -17.09
C TYR A 223 -24.96 -13.24 -17.47
N ASP A 224 -25.57 -14.09 -18.32
CA ASP A 224 -26.98 -14.02 -18.70
C ASP A 224 -27.91 -14.14 -17.47
N LEU A 225 -27.55 -15.02 -16.51
CA LEU A 225 -28.32 -15.17 -15.29
C LEU A 225 -28.29 -13.88 -14.46
N ILE A 226 -27.13 -13.24 -14.31
CA ILE A 226 -27.02 -12.00 -13.52
C ILE A 226 -27.63 -10.80 -14.28
N GLU A 227 -27.51 -10.75 -15.62
CA GLU A 227 -28.12 -9.70 -16.45
C GLU A 227 -29.63 -9.58 -16.23
N ASN A 228 -30.35 -10.69 -15.99
CA ASN A 228 -31.78 -10.65 -15.70
C ASN A 228 -32.11 -9.77 -14.47
N TYR A 229 -31.16 -9.56 -13.56
CA TYR A 229 -31.37 -8.81 -12.33
C TYR A 229 -30.94 -7.33 -12.41
N VAL A 230 -30.16 -6.92 -13.43
CA VAL A 230 -29.82 -5.49 -13.61
C VAL A 230 -31.02 -4.64 -14.01
N HIS A 231 -32.10 -5.27 -14.46
CA HIS A 231 -33.37 -4.61 -14.80
C HIS A 231 -34.50 -4.90 -13.80
N ASN A 232 -34.21 -5.51 -12.65
CA ASN A 232 -35.20 -5.83 -11.65
C ASN A 232 -35.91 -4.56 -11.12
N GLU A 233 -37.20 -4.65 -10.75
CA GLU A 233 -37.96 -3.53 -10.23
C GLU A 233 -37.36 -3.00 -8.91
N ASN A 234 -36.83 -3.90 -8.07
CA ASN A 234 -36.20 -3.54 -6.80
C ASN A 234 -34.79 -2.98 -7.02
N LYS A 235 -34.60 -1.71 -6.63
CA LYS A 235 -33.30 -1.00 -6.79
C LYS A 235 -32.11 -1.71 -6.10
N ASN A 236 -32.35 -2.34 -4.94
CA ASN A 236 -31.30 -3.00 -4.18
C ASN A 236 -30.82 -4.30 -4.87
N ILE A 237 -31.73 -5.00 -5.55
CA ILE A 237 -31.40 -6.18 -6.36
C ILE A 237 -30.58 -5.74 -7.57
N ARG A 238 -30.97 -4.64 -8.27
CA ARG A 238 -30.18 -4.07 -9.35
C ARG A 238 -28.78 -3.69 -8.89
N GLU A 239 -28.69 -3.05 -7.72
CA GLU A 239 -27.41 -2.65 -7.13
C GLU A 239 -26.46 -3.84 -6.94
N ILE A 240 -26.92 -4.93 -6.34
CA ILE A 240 -26.07 -6.12 -6.13
C ILE A 240 -25.68 -6.77 -7.48
N ALA A 241 -26.60 -6.83 -8.44
CA ALA A 241 -26.29 -7.36 -9.78
C ALA A 241 -25.18 -6.52 -10.48
N LEU A 242 -25.25 -5.19 -10.36
CA LEU A 242 -24.20 -4.31 -10.88
C LEU A 242 -22.86 -4.47 -10.15
N LYS A 243 -22.88 -4.65 -8.81
CA LYS A 243 -21.66 -4.99 -8.04
C LYS A 243 -21.05 -6.32 -8.49
N ILE A 244 -21.85 -7.30 -8.84
CA ILE A 244 -21.37 -8.56 -9.41
C ILE A 244 -20.66 -8.30 -10.74
N PHE A 245 -21.22 -7.48 -11.64
CA PHE A 245 -20.54 -7.11 -12.89
C PHE A 245 -19.27 -6.32 -12.66
N ASN A 246 -19.19 -5.48 -11.62
CA ASN A 246 -17.96 -4.84 -11.21
C ASN A 246 -16.86 -5.86 -10.84
N GLU A 247 -17.19 -6.87 -10.03
CA GLU A 247 -16.25 -7.94 -9.70
C GLU A 247 -15.89 -8.81 -10.92
N ILE A 248 -16.85 -9.08 -11.80
CA ILE A 248 -16.60 -9.78 -13.07
C ILE A 248 -15.58 -8.98 -13.91
N ALA A 249 -15.75 -7.67 -14.03
CA ALA A 249 -14.82 -6.82 -14.77
C ALA A 249 -13.39 -6.89 -14.21
N ARG A 250 -13.26 -6.95 -12.88
CA ARG A 250 -11.98 -7.03 -12.17
C ARG A 250 -11.33 -8.42 -12.27
N ILE A 251 -12.10 -9.50 -12.04
CA ILE A 251 -11.55 -10.87 -11.92
C ILE A 251 -11.46 -11.56 -13.29
N TYR A 252 -12.42 -11.32 -14.17
CA TYR A 252 -12.64 -12.08 -15.41
C TYR A 252 -12.47 -11.25 -16.69
N TYR A 253 -11.67 -10.19 -16.64
CA TYR A 253 -11.46 -9.26 -17.76
C TYR A 253 -11.29 -9.94 -19.12
N ILE A 254 -10.44 -10.98 -19.22
CA ILE A 254 -10.13 -11.68 -20.49
C ILE A 254 -11.36 -12.32 -21.13
N THR A 255 -12.38 -12.62 -20.34
CA THR A 255 -13.57 -13.34 -20.82
C THR A 255 -14.69 -12.40 -21.24
N LEU A 256 -14.52 -11.09 -21.02
CA LEU A 256 -15.56 -10.10 -21.30
C LEU A 256 -15.78 -9.84 -22.79
N ASP A 257 -14.83 -10.13 -23.68
CA ASP A 257 -14.89 -9.71 -25.09
C ASP A 257 -16.19 -10.14 -25.77
N ASN A 258 -16.68 -11.34 -25.48
CA ASN A 258 -17.91 -11.88 -26.08
C ASN A 258 -19.20 -11.35 -25.43
N TYR A 259 -19.11 -10.62 -24.31
CA TYR A 259 -20.26 -10.14 -23.55
C TYR A 259 -20.30 -8.62 -23.43
N ILE A 260 -19.25 -7.94 -23.84
CA ILE A 260 -19.06 -6.50 -23.65
C ILE A 260 -20.14 -5.65 -24.31
N GLU A 261 -20.70 -6.06 -25.42
CA GLU A 261 -21.77 -5.34 -26.09
C GLU A 261 -23.05 -5.32 -25.23
N LYS A 262 -23.39 -6.43 -24.58
CA LYS A 262 -24.53 -6.50 -23.65
C LYS A 262 -24.27 -5.60 -22.43
N ILE A 263 -23.06 -5.67 -21.86
CA ILE A 263 -22.64 -4.80 -20.74
C ILE A 263 -22.80 -3.32 -21.17
N PHE A 264 -22.35 -2.95 -22.35
CA PHE A 264 -22.52 -1.60 -22.86
C PHE A 264 -23.99 -1.20 -22.94
N ASN A 265 -24.83 -2.03 -23.50
CA ASN A 265 -26.24 -1.73 -23.70
C ASN A 265 -27.00 -1.52 -22.38
N PHE A 266 -26.86 -2.43 -21.39
CA PHE A 266 -27.55 -2.25 -20.11
C PHE A 266 -26.96 -1.10 -19.29
N THR A 267 -25.62 -0.90 -19.28
CA THR A 267 -25.01 0.22 -18.54
C THR A 267 -25.45 1.57 -19.07
N VAL A 268 -25.53 1.74 -20.40
CA VAL A 268 -26.06 2.98 -21.00
C VAL A 268 -27.51 3.23 -20.62
N SER A 269 -28.35 2.18 -20.66
CA SER A 269 -29.77 2.29 -20.26
C SER A 269 -29.93 2.74 -18.82
N ILE A 270 -29.18 2.12 -17.88
CA ILE A 270 -29.22 2.42 -16.45
C ILE A 270 -28.68 3.82 -16.16
N ILE A 271 -27.58 4.23 -16.76
CA ILE A 271 -27.01 5.60 -16.60
C ILE A 271 -28.03 6.67 -17.00
N GLN A 272 -28.90 6.41 -17.94
CA GLN A 272 -29.88 7.38 -18.40
C GLN A 272 -31.11 7.50 -17.48
N GLN A 273 -31.52 6.43 -16.79
CA GLN A 273 -32.88 6.36 -16.21
C GLN A 273 -32.95 5.91 -14.74
N ASP A 274 -31.86 5.36 -14.15
CA ASP A 274 -31.91 4.77 -12.80
C ASP A 274 -31.51 5.79 -11.70
N VAL A 275 -31.54 5.34 -10.45
CA VAL A 275 -31.03 6.08 -9.28
C VAL A 275 -29.52 6.29 -9.38
N GLU A 276 -29.02 7.34 -8.77
CA GLU A 276 -27.63 7.76 -8.90
C GLU A 276 -26.62 6.67 -8.47
N SER A 277 -26.89 5.97 -7.37
CA SER A 277 -26.03 4.86 -6.91
C SER A 277 -25.82 3.80 -8.00
N ASN A 278 -26.88 3.41 -8.72
CA ASN A 278 -26.79 2.41 -9.78
C ASN A 278 -26.06 2.95 -11.03
N LYS A 279 -26.21 4.25 -11.32
CA LYS A 279 -25.44 4.91 -12.39
C LYS A 279 -23.96 4.89 -12.09
N ILE A 280 -23.56 5.16 -10.83
CA ILE A 280 -22.17 5.11 -10.37
C ILE A 280 -21.62 3.68 -10.57
N TYR A 281 -22.31 2.64 -10.13
CA TYR A 281 -21.86 1.25 -10.33
C TYR A 281 -21.70 0.87 -11.80
N CYS A 282 -22.53 1.41 -12.69
CA CYS A 282 -22.37 1.22 -14.13
C CYS A 282 -21.10 1.88 -14.65
N MET A 283 -20.74 3.07 -14.17
CA MET A 283 -19.50 3.74 -14.55
C MET A 283 -18.28 3.03 -13.97
N GLU A 284 -18.37 2.52 -12.73
CA GLU A 284 -17.31 1.71 -12.09
C GLU A 284 -16.97 0.44 -12.88
N ILE A 285 -17.94 -0.22 -13.54
CA ILE A 285 -17.66 -1.37 -14.41
C ILE A 285 -16.64 -0.98 -15.49
N TRP A 286 -16.85 0.17 -16.15
CA TRP A 286 -15.94 0.69 -17.17
C TRP A 286 -14.61 1.15 -16.59
N ALA A 287 -14.62 1.73 -15.40
CA ALA A 287 -13.41 2.12 -14.68
C ALA A 287 -12.56 0.88 -14.32
N ASN A 288 -13.18 -0.20 -13.82
CA ASN A 288 -12.49 -1.46 -13.50
C ASN A 288 -11.89 -2.13 -14.75
N ILE A 289 -12.62 -2.13 -15.88
CA ILE A 289 -12.08 -2.58 -17.18
C ILE A 289 -10.83 -1.74 -17.53
N GLY A 290 -10.92 -0.43 -17.37
CA GLY A 290 -9.82 0.48 -17.70
C GLY A 290 -8.61 0.33 -16.79
N ILE A 291 -8.81 0.10 -15.48
CA ILE A 291 -7.73 -0.19 -14.54
C ILE A 291 -6.98 -1.46 -14.97
N GLU A 292 -7.71 -2.50 -15.35
CA GLU A 292 -7.11 -3.75 -15.81
C GLU A 292 -6.34 -3.55 -17.13
N GLU A 293 -6.83 -2.72 -18.05
CA GLU A 293 -6.13 -2.35 -19.28
C GLU A 293 -4.87 -1.53 -19.01
N ASP A 294 -4.95 -0.53 -18.10
CA ASP A 294 -3.81 0.28 -17.68
C ASP A 294 -2.71 -0.59 -17.05
N MET A 295 -3.09 -1.50 -16.16
CA MET A 295 -2.15 -2.46 -15.57
C MET A 295 -1.46 -3.31 -16.65
N ARG A 296 -2.20 -3.87 -17.62
CA ARG A 296 -1.65 -4.72 -18.67
C ARG A 296 -0.76 -3.97 -19.64
N LEU A 297 -1.13 -2.74 -19.98
CA LEU A 297 -0.38 -1.92 -20.93
C LEU A 297 0.89 -1.30 -20.32
N ASN A 298 0.84 -0.88 -19.07
CA ASN A 298 1.86 -0.04 -18.46
C ASN A 298 2.66 -0.74 -17.36
N VAL A 299 2.03 -1.57 -16.53
CA VAL A 299 2.69 -2.24 -15.39
C VAL A 299 3.13 -3.65 -15.76
N LEU A 300 2.24 -4.44 -16.38
CA LEU A 300 2.49 -5.85 -16.73
C LEU A 300 2.99 -6.03 -18.18
N LYS A 301 3.46 -4.96 -18.81
CA LYS A 301 3.95 -4.96 -20.18
C LYS A 301 5.05 -6.01 -20.42
N GLN A 302 5.88 -6.25 -19.42
CA GLN A 302 6.96 -7.24 -19.46
C GLN A 302 6.45 -8.69 -19.45
N LEU A 303 5.25 -8.94 -18.91
CA LEU A 303 4.67 -10.27 -18.80
C LEU A 303 3.85 -10.69 -20.02
N ASN A 304 3.80 -9.87 -21.09
CA ASN A 304 3.03 -10.11 -22.32
C ASN A 304 1.57 -10.55 -22.10
N LYS A 305 0.93 -10.10 -21.03
CA LYS A 305 -0.47 -10.42 -20.76
C LYS A 305 -1.38 -9.80 -21.82
N PRO A 306 -2.33 -10.52 -22.40
CA PRO A 306 -3.20 -9.99 -23.46
C PRO A 306 -4.07 -8.84 -22.93
N CYS A 307 -4.16 -7.76 -23.73
CA CYS A 307 -5.05 -6.62 -23.48
C CYS A 307 -6.13 -6.60 -24.58
N LEU A 308 -7.40 -6.54 -24.19
CA LEU A 308 -8.53 -6.59 -25.15
C LEU A 308 -8.78 -5.25 -25.84
N GLY A 309 -8.30 -4.13 -25.25
CA GLY A 309 -8.52 -2.77 -25.79
C GLY A 309 -9.99 -2.35 -25.82
N ILE A 310 -10.74 -2.76 -24.81
CA ILE A 310 -12.19 -2.51 -24.72
C ILE A 310 -12.46 -1.01 -24.61
N LEU A 311 -11.73 -0.28 -23.77
CA LEU A 311 -11.93 1.17 -23.64
C LEU A 311 -11.61 1.89 -24.95
N GLN A 312 -10.56 1.48 -25.68
CA GLN A 312 -10.27 2.05 -27.00
C GLN A 312 -11.42 1.83 -27.99
N LYS A 313 -12.14 0.71 -27.91
CA LYS A 313 -13.28 0.40 -28.79
C LYS A 313 -14.51 1.26 -28.48
N TYR A 314 -14.76 1.56 -27.21
CA TYR A 314 -15.98 2.26 -26.76
C TYR A 314 -15.75 3.72 -26.34
N HIS A 315 -14.53 4.24 -26.44
CA HIS A 315 -14.14 5.55 -25.86
C HIS A 315 -15.02 6.73 -26.30
N VAL A 316 -15.46 6.78 -27.56
CA VAL A 316 -16.30 7.88 -28.07
C VAL A 316 -17.62 7.95 -27.31
N LYS A 317 -18.34 6.82 -27.23
CA LYS A 317 -19.65 6.76 -26.55
C LYS A 317 -19.53 6.94 -25.04
N LEU A 318 -18.51 6.37 -24.44
CA LEU A 318 -18.24 6.52 -23.00
C LEU A 318 -17.88 7.96 -22.65
N SER A 319 -17.09 8.64 -23.50
CA SER A 319 -16.79 10.07 -23.32
C SER A 319 -18.03 10.92 -23.37
N GLU A 320 -18.92 10.69 -24.33
CA GLU A 320 -20.20 11.41 -24.43
C GLU A 320 -21.05 11.26 -23.16
N LEU A 321 -21.10 10.07 -22.58
CA LEU A 321 -21.81 9.82 -21.31
C LEU A 321 -21.15 10.54 -20.14
N CYS A 322 -19.81 10.45 -20.02
CA CYS A 322 -19.07 11.14 -18.98
C CYS A 322 -19.28 12.67 -19.05
N LEU A 323 -19.17 13.25 -20.26
CA LEU A 323 -19.34 14.69 -20.45
C LEU A 323 -20.75 15.17 -20.10
N LYS A 324 -21.78 14.37 -20.40
CA LYS A 324 -23.17 14.68 -19.98
C LYS A 324 -23.32 14.68 -18.47
N ASN A 325 -22.72 13.69 -17.78
CA ASN A 325 -22.79 13.59 -16.32
C ASN A 325 -22.03 14.71 -15.62
N ILE A 326 -20.92 15.18 -16.22
CA ILE A 326 -20.09 16.26 -15.66
C ILE A 326 -20.81 17.63 -15.75
N ILE A 327 -21.74 17.85 -16.68
CA ILE A 327 -22.46 19.14 -16.85
C ILE A 327 -23.61 19.30 -15.84
N THR A 328 -23.96 18.28 -15.06
CA THR A 328 -25.05 18.35 -14.06
C THR A 328 -24.67 19.27 -12.89
N GLU A 329 -25.65 19.85 -12.17
CA GLU A 329 -25.42 20.92 -11.17
C GLU A 329 -24.76 20.48 -9.86
N ASP A 330 -24.47 19.18 -9.65
CA ASP A 330 -23.95 18.60 -8.39
C ASP A 330 -22.43 18.63 -8.21
N TYR A 331 -21.70 19.49 -8.91
CA TYR A 331 -20.23 19.60 -8.78
C TYR A 331 -19.76 20.01 -7.38
N PHE A 332 -20.64 20.55 -6.57
CA PHE A 332 -20.31 21.18 -5.30
C PHE A 332 -20.55 20.26 -4.11
N SER A 333 -21.12 19.08 -4.36
CA SER A 333 -21.29 18.08 -3.33
C SER A 333 -19.93 17.55 -2.88
N GLU A 334 -19.69 17.52 -1.57
CA GLU A 334 -18.56 16.80 -0.99
C GLU A 334 -18.81 15.28 -1.00
N GLU A 335 -20.05 14.86 -1.26
CA GLU A 335 -20.41 13.45 -1.39
C GLU A 335 -20.03 12.91 -2.77
N TYR A 336 -19.59 11.66 -2.80
CA TYR A 336 -19.22 10.94 -4.02
C TYR A 336 -20.44 10.83 -4.95
N ASN A 337 -20.27 11.29 -6.18
CA ASN A 337 -21.36 11.40 -7.14
C ASN A 337 -20.94 10.94 -8.56
N ILE A 338 -21.92 10.91 -9.48
CA ILE A 338 -21.68 10.42 -10.85
C ILE A 338 -20.71 11.32 -11.63
N SER A 339 -20.61 12.61 -11.31
CA SER A 339 -19.66 13.52 -11.95
C SER A 339 -18.23 13.15 -11.58
N MET A 340 -17.99 12.79 -10.30
CA MET A 340 -16.68 12.35 -9.83
C MET A 340 -16.28 11.02 -10.48
N GLU A 341 -17.21 10.06 -10.61
CA GLU A 341 -16.95 8.80 -11.28
C GLU A 341 -16.69 8.98 -12.78
N SER A 342 -17.43 9.89 -13.42
CA SER A 342 -17.20 10.25 -14.83
C SER A 342 -15.82 10.87 -15.04
N TYR A 343 -15.37 11.75 -14.14
CA TYR A 343 -14.00 12.28 -14.12
C TYR A 343 -12.97 11.15 -13.98
N TYR A 344 -13.20 10.24 -13.05
CA TYR A 344 -12.29 9.11 -12.79
C TYR A 344 -12.14 8.24 -14.03
N LEU A 345 -13.24 7.89 -14.70
CA LEU A 345 -13.22 7.12 -15.95
C LEU A 345 -12.49 7.87 -17.07
N LEU A 346 -12.73 9.18 -17.27
CA LEU A 346 -11.99 9.97 -18.25
C LEU A 346 -10.48 9.99 -17.96
N SER A 347 -10.10 10.07 -16.68
CA SER A 347 -8.70 10.02 -16.27
C SER A 347 -8.04 8.67 -16.60
N ILE A 348 -8.76 7.56 -16.41
CA ILE A 348 -8.29 6.24 -16.81
C ILE A 348 -8.18 6.14 -18.35
N MET A 349 -9.21 6.58 -19.07
CA MET A 349 -9.22 6.58 -20.54
C MET A 349 -8.04 7.38 -21.12
N SER A 350 -7.62 8.46 -20.46
CA SER A 350 -6.46 9.25 -20.89
C SER A 350 -5.13 8.47 -20.83
N ARG A 351 -5.07 7.40 -20.05
CA ARG A 351 -3.88 6.55 -19.90
C ARG A 351 -3.88 5.34 -20.81
N VAL A 352 -5.06 4.86 -21.22
CA VAL A 352 -5.19 3.61 -21.98
C VAL A 352 -5.63 3.82 -23.43
N CYS A 353 -6.34 4.94 -23.74
CA CYS A 353 -6.79 5.22 -25.09
C CYS A 353 -5.72 5.93 -25.91
N LYS A 354 -5.86 5.82 -27.26
CA LYS A 354 -4.97 6.46 -28.23
C LYS A 354 -5.25 7.97 -28.38
N ASN A 355 -4.44 8.63 -29.19
CA ASN A 355 -4.46 10.08 -29.42
C ASN A 355 -5.79 10.65 -29.93
N ASP A 356 -6.64 9.85 -30.57
CA ASP A 356 -7.98 10.29 -31.01
C ASP A 356 -8.89 10.64 -29.83
N PHE A 357 -8.83 9.90 -28.73
CA PHE A 357 -9.49 10.26 -27.47
C PHE A 357 -9.00 11.61 -26.95
N LEU A 358 -7.67 11.81 -26.87
CA LEU A 358 -7.07 13.03 -26.37
C LEU A 358 -7.48 14.25 -27.20
N LYS A 359 -7.47 14.14 -28.54
CA LYS A 359 -7.91 15.22 -29.44
C LYS A 359 -9.37 15.62 -29.19
N ASN A 360 -10.27 14.65 -29.06
CA ASN A 360 -11.68 14.92 -28.76
C ASN A 360 -11.85 15.68 -27.44
N MET A 361 -11.05 15.36 -26.42
CA MET A 361 -11.10 16.05 -25.12
C MET A 361 -10.53 17.46 -25.22
N ILE A 362 -9.45 17.68 -25.95
CA ILE A 362 -8.87 19.02 -26.21
C ILE A 362 -9.87 19.90 -26.96
N ASP A 363 -10.53 19.36 -27.99
CA ASP A 363 -11.58 20.09 -28.73
C ASP A 363 -12.76 20.45 -27.83
N TYR A 364 -13.17 19.55 -26.94
CA TYR A 364 -14.20 19.85 -25.95
C TYR A 364 -13.79 21.01 -25.03
N ILE A 365 -12.60 20.96 -24.44
CA ILE A 365 -12.07 22.02 -23.55
C ILE A 365 -12.05 23.37 -24.28
N SER A 366 -11.55 23.40 -25.51
CA SER A 366 -11.44 24.62 -26.30
C SER A 366 -12.81 25.24 -26.63
N ASN A 367 -13.84 24.42 -26.78
CA ASN A 367 -15.22 24.87 -27.02
C ASN A 367 -15.90 25.34 -25.73
N THR A 368 -15.63 24.71 -24.61
CA THR A 368 -16.22 25.10 -23.31
C THR A 368 -15.68 26.40 -22.76
N ASP A 369 -14.43 26.74 -23.02
CA ASP A 369 -13.81 28.02 -22.60
C ASP A 369 -14.56 29.25 -23.16
N LYS A 370 -15.10 29.12 -24.36
CA LYS A 370 -15.87 30.17 -25.04
C LYS A 370 -17.35 30.27 -24.60
N SER A 371 -17.82 29.34 -23.78
CA SER A 371 -19.21 29.27 -23.38
C SER A 371 -19.58 30.40 -22.41
N PRO A 372 -20.76 31.07 -22.55
CA PRO A 372 -21.26 31.98 -21.54
C PRO A 372 -21.80 31.26 -20.28
N ASN A 373 -22.03 29.97 -20.34
CA ASN A 373 -22.54 29.16 -19.23
C ASN A 373 -21.40 28.71 -18.32
N GLU A 374 -21.48 29.08 -17.03
CA GLU A 374 -20.46 28.75 -16.03
C GLU A 374 -20.31 27.25 -15.83
N SER A 375 -21.40 26.47 -15.79
CA SER A 375 -21.34 25.01 -15.64
C SER A 375 -20.58 24.35 -16.79
N ILE A 376 -20.78 24.84 -18.02
CA ILE A 376 -20.05 24.34 -19.19
C ILE A 376 -18.57 24.71 -19.10
N LYS A 377 -18.23 25.94 -18.71
CA LYS A 377 -16.82 26.33 -18.49
C LYS A 377 -16.15 25.46 -17.42
N TYR A 378 -16.86 25.25 -16.31
CA TYR A 378 -16.34 24.42 -15.22
C TYR A 378 -16.11 22.98 -15.67
N SER A 379 -17.03 22.41 -16.47
CA SER A 379 -16.86 21.07 -17.03
C SER A 379 -15.59 20.96 -17.89
N GLY A 380 -15.23 22.00 -18.63
CA GLY A 380 -13.97 22.07 -19.38
C GLY A 380 -12.74 21.97 -18.50
N LEU A 381 -12.71 22.70 -17.38
CA LEU A 381 -11.63 22.60 -16.39
C LEU A 381 -11.55 21.20 -15.76
N TYR A 382 -12.69 20.60 -15.48
CA TYR A 382 -12.80 19.28 -14.89
C TYR A 382 -12.23 18.20 -15.83
N VAL A 383 -12.60 18.28 -17.13
CA VAL A 383 -12.06 17.40 -18.18
C VAL A 383 -10.57 17.64 -18.38
N PHE A 384 -10.12 18.91 -18.38
CA PHE A 384 -8.70 19.21 -18.50
C PHE A 384 -7.87 18.56 -17.39
N ARG A 385 -8.34 18.68 -16.14
CA ARG A 385 -7.70 17.98 -15.00
C ARG A 385 -7.66 16.47 -15.21
N ALA A 386 -8.72 15.85 -15.78
CA ALA A 386 -8.77 14.41 -16.01
C ALA A 386 -7.70 13.95 -17.01
N ILE A 387 -7.49 14.70 -18.11
CA ILE A 387 -6.57 14.28 -19.17
C ILE A 387 -5.10 14.65 -18.93
N ILE A 388 -4.76 15.44 -17.93
CA ILE A 388 -3.37 15.82 -17.61
C ILE A 388 -2.50 14.58 -17.28
N ASN A 389 -3.11 13.50 -16.82
CA ASN A 389 -2.40 12.25 -16.50
C ASN A 389 -2.17 11.34 -17.71
N THR A 390 -2.37 11.84 -18.93
CA THR A 390 -2.20 11.06 -20.17
C THR A 390 -0.80 10.46 -20.34
N ILE A 391 -0.71 9.33 -21.04
CA ILE A 391 0.55 8.77 -21.54
C ILE A 391 1.08 9.56 -22.75
N HIS A 392 0.24 10.33 -23.45
CA HIS A 392 0.57 11.12 -24.62
C HIS A 392 1.04 12.55 -24.22
N LYS A 393 2.10 12.61 -23.44
CA LYS A 393 2.60 13.87 -22.85
C LYS A 393 3.07 14.87 -23.91
N GLU A 394 3.71 14.39 -24.96
CA GLU A 394 4.26 15.24 -26.04
C GLU A 394 3.15 16.00 -26.76
N GLU A 395 2.02 15.36 -27.02
CA GLU A 395 0.85 15.98 -27.68
C GLU A 395 0.11 16.94 -26.76
N LEU A 396 0.05 16.65 -25.44
CA LEU A 396 -0.67 17.50 -24.49
C LEU A 396 0.18 18.68 -24.01
N TYR A 397 1.52 18.60 -24.01
CA TYR A 397 2.39 19.63 -23.46
C TYR A 397 2.16 21.04 -24.02
N PRO A 398 1.99 21.25 -25.35
CA PRO A 398 1.64 22.56 -25.90
C PRO A 398 0.35 23.14 -25.31
N VAL A 399 -0.70 22.30 -25.16
CA VAL A 399 -1.99 22.72 -24.60
C VAL A 399 -1.85 23.09 -23.12
N VAL A 400 -1.06 22.32 -22.36
CA VAL A 400 -0.75 22.58 -20.95
C VAL A 400 -0.05 23.95 -20.82
N LYS A 401 0.91 24.22 -21.69
CA LYS A 401 1.68 25.45 -21.69
C LYS A 401 0.81 26.68 -22.02
N ASP A 402 -0.06 26.56 -23.02
CA ASP A 402 -0.97 27.63 -23.46
C ASP A 402 -2.06 27.90 -22.43
N SER A 403 -2.54 26.87 -21.71
CA SER A 403 -3.58 27.00 -20.71
C SER A 403 -3.15 27.72 -19.43
N LEU A 404 -1.83 27.91 -19.19
CA LEU A 404 -1.34 28.60 -18.00
C LEU A 404 -1.91 30.03 -17.87
N GLY A 405 -2.10 30.72 -18.98
CA GLY A 405 -2.72 32.05 -19.01
C GLY A 405 -4.13 32.05 -18.41
N MET A 406 -4.99 31.12 -18.86
CA MET A 406 -6.36 30.93 -18.36
C MET A 406 -6.37 30.54 -16.88
N VAL A 407 -5.57 29.56 -16.49
CA VAL A 407 -5.47 29.08 -15.10
C VAL A 407 -5.02 30.23 -14.18
N SER A 408 -4.04 31.03 -14.60
CA SER A 408 -3.55 32.18 -13.86
C SER A 408 -4.63 33.24 -13.70
N GLN A 409 -5.35 33.54 -14.76
CA GLN A 409 -6.44 34.53 -14.76
C GLN A 409 -7.53 34.14 -13.74
N ILE A 410 -7.99 32.89 -13.76
CA ILE A 410 -8.99 32.38 -12.80
C ILE A 410 -8.52 32.52 -11.35
N LEU A 411 -7.25 32.24 -11.09
CA LEU A 411 -6.70 32.31 -9.73
C LEU A 411 -6.55 33.75 -9.22
N TYR A 412 -6.18 34.70 -10.09
CA TYR A 412 -5.97 36.12 -9.72
C TYR A 412 -7.25 36.93 -9.63
N GLU A 413 -8.20 36.75 -10.55
CA GLU A 413 -9.37 37.56 -10.62
C GLU A 413 -10.37 37.29 -9.48
N ALA A 414 -10.79 38.34 -8.78
CA ALA A 414 -11.71 38.23 -7.66
C ALA A 414 -13.10 37.71 -8.06
N ASN A 415 -13.50 37.98 -9.33
CA ASN A 415 -14.83 37.67 -9.85
C ASN A 415 -15.12 36.19 -10.06
N TYR A 416 -14.08 35.34 -10.13
CA TYR A 416 -14.30 33.89 -10.27
C TYR A 416 -14.74 33.27 -8.95
N PRO A 417 -15.78 32.41 -8.96
CA PRO A 417 -16.23 31.66 -7.81
C PRO A 417 -15.10 30.81 -7.19
N HIS A 418 -15.19 30.55 -5.89
CA HIS A 418 -14.16 29.80 -5.15
C HIS A 418 -13.85 28.43 -5.77
N HIS A 419 -14.86 27.70 -6.22
CA HIS A 419 -14.68 26.37 -6.82
C HIS A 419 -13.87 26.40 -8.13
N PHE A 420 -13.97 27.46 -8.94
CA PHE A 420 -13.11 27.65 -10.11
C PHE A 420 -11.65 27.82 -9.69
N LYS A 421 -11.38 28.61 -8.65
CA LYS A 421 -10.04 28.81 -8.10
C LYS A 421 -9.46 27.50 -7.55
N LYS A 422 -10.26 26.74 -6.80
CA LYS A 422 -9.89 25.42 -6.28
C LYS A 422 -9.54 24.44 -7.41
N MET A 423 -10.38 24.38 -8.47
CA MET A 423 -10.13 23.54 -9.63
C MET A 423 -8.86 23.95 -10.37
N SER A 424 -8.65 25.24 -10.59
CA SER A 424 -7.45 25.78 -11.24
C SER A 424 -6.18 25.48 -10.44
N ALA A 425 -6.24 25.52 -9.11
CA ALA A 425 -5.13 25.10 -8.25
C ALA A 425 -4.84 23.59 -8.38
N PHE A 426 -5.88 22.74 -8.45
CA PHE A 426 -5.70 21.30 -8.72
C PHE A 426 -5.12 21.03 -10.11
N ILE A 427 -5.51 21.80 -11.12
CA ILE A 427 -4.92 21.73 -12.46
C ILE A 427 -3.43 22.06 -12.38
N LEU A 428 -3.04 23.15 -11.72
CA LEU A 428 -1.63 23.52 -11.48
C LEU A 428 -0.86 22.41 -10.77
N LYS A 429 -1.45 21.82 -9.72
CA LYS A 429 -0.85 20.67 -9.00
C LYS A 429 -0.62 19.49 -9.95
N SER A 430 -1.56 19.19 -10.81
CA SER A 430 -1.44 18.10 -11.79
C SER A 430 -0.41 18.42 -12.88
N MET A 431 -0.38 19.67 -13.37
CA MET A 431 0.63 20.17 -14.33
C MET A 431 2.05 19.98 -13.77
N THR A 432 2.29 20.49 -12.56
CA THR A 432 3.64 20.41 -11.94
C THR A 432 4.07 18.97 -11.63
N LYS A 433 3.12 18.09 -11.28
CA LYS A 433 3.39 16.67 -11.05
C LYS A 433 3.77 15.93 -12.34
N ASN A 434 3.05 16.19 -13.44
CA ASN A 434 3.19 15.39 -14.67
C ASN A 434 4.18 15.99 -15.68
N PHE A 435 4.32 17.33 -15.72
CA PHE A 435 5.16 18.07 -16.68
C PHE A 435 6.25 18.91 -15.99
N GLY A 436 6.53 18.65 -14.71
CA GLY A 436 7.52 19.42 -13.96
C GLY A 436 8.92 19.39 -14.59
N LYS A 437 9.35 18.26 -15.15
CA LYS A 437 10.65 18.12 -15.83
C LYS A 437 10.74 18.98 -17.08
N GLU A 438 9.68 18.99 -17.89
CA GLU A 438 9.56 19.80 -19.09
C GLU A 438 9.55 21.31 -18.73
N PHE A 439 8.90 21.68 -17.63
CA PHE A 439 8.88 23.07 -17.15
C PHE A 439 10.26 23.52 -16.66
N VAL A 440 10.96 22.66 -15.94
CA VAL A 440 12.34 22.93 -15.47
C VAL A 440 13.29 23.11 -16.65
N SER A 441 13.12 22.36 -17.73
CA SER A 441 13.93 22.45 -18.96
C SER A 441 13.67 23.76 -19.72
N ASP A 442 12.45 24.35 -19.65
CA ASP A 442 12.10 25.66 -20.19
C ASP A 442 12.28 26.76 -19.13
N ARG A 443 13.49 27.31 -19.04
CA ARG A 443 13.85 28.27 -17.99
C ARG A 443 12.92 29.49 -17.91
N ILE A 444 12.45 30.00 -19.06
CA ILE A 444 11.54 31.15 -19.09
C ILE A 444 10.17 30.76 -18.53
N PHE A 445 9.68 29.59 -18.88
CA PHE A 445 8.41 29.10 -18.38
C PHE A 445 8.47 28.78 -16.88
N PHE A 446 9.58 28.18 -16.42
CA PHE A 446 9.85 27.92 -15.01
C PHE A 446 9.76 29.22 -14.18
N ASP A 447 10.43 30.31 -14.64
CA ASP A 447 10.38 31.60 -13.96
C ASP A 447 8.97 32.16 -13.86
N LYS A 448 8.17 32.06 -14.93
CA LYS A 448 6.76 32.46 -14.90
C LYS A 448 5.95 31.69 -13.89
N MET A 449 6.19 30.38 -13.79
CA MET A 449 5.52 29.52 -12.81
C MET A 449 5.87 29.94 -11.37
N ILE A 450 7.14 30.19 -11.06
CA ILE A 450 7.57 30.64 -9.71
C ILE A 450 6.93 32.00 -9.39
N GLN A 451 6.93 32.96 -10.32
CA GLN A 451 6.29 34.27 -10.11
C GLN A 451 4.77 34.16 -9.89
N LEU A 452 4.11 33.25 -10.61
CA LEU A 452 2.70 32.94 -10.39
C LEU A 452 2.44 32.48 -8.94
N PHE A 453 3.21 31.50 -8.45
CA PHE A 453 3.06 30.99 -7.08
C PHE A 453 3.29 32.08 -6.04
N LEU A 454 4.38 32.85 -6.16
CA LEU A 454 4.68 33.96 -5.24
C LEU A 454 3.58 35.02 -5.19
N GLY A 455 2.96 35.34 -6.32
CA GLY A 455 1.87 36.30 -6.39
C GLY A 455 0.54 35.82 -5.79
N LEU A 456 0.36 34.49 -5.69
CA LEU A 456 -0.88 33.88 -5.19
C LEU A 456 -0.88 33.61 -3.68
N PHE A 457 0.26 33.49 -3.03
CA PHE A 457 0.32 33.05 -1.62
C PHE A 457 -0.45 33.97 -0.67
N ASN A 458 -0.35 35.29 -0.84
CA ASN A 458 -1.00 36.26 0.04
C ASN A 458 -2.48 36.50 -0.26
N ASN A 459 -2.96 36.06 -1.43
CA ASN A 459 -4.31 36.37 -1.95
C ASN A 459 -5.20 35.13 -2.04
N SER A 460 -4.76 33.98 -1.55
CA SER A 460 -5.49 32.70 -1.65
C SER A 460 -6.20 32.36 -0.36
N THR A 461 -7.34 31.67 -0.47
CA THR A 461 -7.98 31.02 0.70
C THR A 461 -7.11 29.87 1.21
N LYS A 462 -7.30 29.45 2.47
CA LYS A 462 -6.53 28.34 3.07
C LYS A 462 -6.51 27.09 2.18
N GLU A 463 -7.65 26.70 1.67
CA GLU A 463 -7.80 25.52 0.81
C GLU A 463 -6.98 25.64 -0.49
N VAL A 464 -7.09 26.77 -1.16
CA VAL A 464 -6.35 27.06 -2.41
C VAL A 464 -4.84 27.13 -2.11
N LEU A 465 -4.44 27.81 -1.04
CA LEU A 465 -3.05 27.94 -0.62
C LEU A 465 -2.41 26.56 -0.36
N TYR A 466 -3.11 25.67 0.35
CA TYR A 466 -2.67 24.29 0.57
C TYR A 466 -2.35 23.56 -0.74
N ILE A 467 -3.25 23.66 -1.74
CA ILE A 467 -3.06 23.02 -3.05
C ILE A 467 -1.87 23.63 -3.81
N LEU A 468 -1.73 24.96 -3.75
CA LEU A 468 -0.65 25.71 -4.43
C LEU A 468 0.72 25.37 -3.83
N LEU A 469 0.84 25.23 -2.51
CA LEU A 469 2.08 24.83 -1.85
C LEU A 469 2.50 23.42 -2.29
N TYR A 470 1.55 22.47 -2.41
CA TYR A 470 1.83 21.16 -3.00
C TYR A 470 2.28 21.24 -4.45
N ALA A 471 1.62 22.09 -5.26
CA ALA A 471 1.99 22.27 -6.66
C ALA A 471 3.42 22.79 -6.80
N LEU A 472 3.78 23.78 -5.98
CA LEU A 472 5.14 24.33 -5.97
C LEU A 472 6.16 23.29 -5.48
N ASN A 473 5.82 22.53 -4.45
CA ASN A 473 6.69 21.45 -3.96
C ASN A 473 6.97 20.41 -5.05
N ASN A 474 5.94 19.98 -5.82
CA ASN A 474 6.15 19.08 -6.95
C ASN A 474 7.11 19.67 -7.99
N LEU A 475 7.00 20.97 -8.29
CA LEU A 475 7.88 21.66 -9.24
C LEU A 475 9.32 21.73 -8.74
N CYS A 476 9.52 22.00 -7.45
CA CYS A 476 10.85 22.06 -6.85
C CYS A 476 11.53 20.68 -6.78
N LYS A 477 10.76 19.62 -6.48
CA LYS A 477 11.29 18.26 -6.36
C LYS A 477 11.92 17.71 -7.65
N VAL A 478 11.45 18.14 -8.81
CA VAL A 478 11.98 17.64 -10.09
C VAL A 478 13.24 18.36 -10.56
N VAL A 479 13.67 19.41 -9.86
CA VAL A 479 14.95 20.06 -10.14
C VAL A 479 16.07 19.12 -9.76
N ILE A 480 16.82 18.66 -10.78
CA ILE A 480 18.00 17.82 -10.58
C ILE A 480 19.13 18.70 -10.08
N TRP A 481 19.88 18.21 -9.10
CA TRP A 481 21.06 18.84 -8.53
C TRP A 481 22.07 17.76 -8.15
N ASP A 482 23.32 17.96 -8.56
CA ASP A 482 24.45 17.12 -8.17
C ASP A 482 25.30 17.84 -7.11
N GLU A 483 25.86 17.08 -6.17
CA GLU A 483 26.73 17.65 -5.12
C GLU A 483 27.94 18.35 -5.76
N GLY A 484 27.99 19.68 -5.60
CA GLY A 484 29.06 20.51 -6.20
C GLY A 484 28.59 21.42 -7.33
N ASP A 485 27.32 21.30 -7.76
CA ASP A 485 26.78 22.26 -8.73
C ASP A 485 26.85 23.70 -8.20
N GLN A 486 27.40 24.58 -9.01
CA GLN A 486 27.55 25.99 -8.63
C GLN A 486 26.22 26.71 -8.55
N THR A 487 25.30 26.42 -9.45
CA THR A 487 23.98 27.03 -9.55
C THR A 487 22.96 26.09 -10.19
N ASN A 488 21.68 26.28 -9.88
CA ASN A 488 20.57 25.61 -10.56
C ASN A 488 19.43 26.60 -10.87
N VAL A 489 18.33 26.12 -11.46
CA VAL A 489 17.20 26.98 -11.87
C VAL A 489 16.48 27.62 -10.69
N LEU A 490 16.58 27.05 -9.48
CA LEU A 490 15.97 27.60 -8.25
C LEU A 490 16.82 28.71 -7.62
N SER A 491 18.14 28.72 -7.84
CA SER A 491 19.07 29.59 -7.13
C SER A 491 18.64 31.05 -7.07
N ARG A 492 18.20 31.61 -8.20
CA ARG A 492 17.74 33.02 -8.29
C ARG A 492 16.40 33.30 -7.59
N HIS A 493 15.63 32.29 -7.33
CA HIS A 493 14.33 32.39 -6.66
C HIS A 493 14.39 31.96 -5.19
N MET A 494 15.46 31.33 -4.75
CA MET A 494 15.59 30.69 -3.45
C MET A 494 15.25 31.63 -2.31
N GLN A 495 15.84 32.84 -2.31
CA GLN A 495 15.57 33.85 -1.29
C GLN A 495 14.09 34.26 -1.27
N SER A 496 13.51 34.61 -2.44
CA SER A 496 12.11 35.02 -2.51
C SER A 496 11.16 33.90 -2.07
N LEU A 497 11.45 32.66 -2.39
CA LEU A 497 10.64 31.51 -1.96
C LEU A 497 10.69 31.34 -0.45
N CYS A 498 11.87 31.30 0.15
CA CYS A 498 12.02 31.13 1.60
C CYS A 498 11.41 32.31 2.37
N ASP A 499 11.65 33.56 1.93
CA ASP A 499 11.10 34.77 2.57
C ASP A 499 9.57 34.81 2.58
N ASN A 500 8.89 34.17 1.60
CA ASN A 500 7.44 34.07 1.57
C ASN A 500 6.90 32.84 2.32
N ILE A 501 7.64 31.74 2.43
CA ILE A 501 7.17 30.49 3.04
C ILE A 501 7.42 30.49 4.56
N ILE A 502 8.55 31.01 5.05
CA ILE A 502 8.87 31.07 6.48
C ILE A 502 7.78 31.76 7.31
N PRO A 503 7.18 32.90 6.90
CA PRO A 503 6.08 33.51 7.62
C PRO A 503 4.83 32.59 7.72
N ILE A 504 4.57 31.78 6.69
CA ILE A 504 3.44 30.81 6.70
C ILE A 504 3.73 29.72 7.73
N CYS A 505 4.95 29.18 7.75
CA CYS A 505 5.37 28.20 8.75
C CYS A 505 5.27 28.72 10.19
N SER A 506 5.56 30.02 10.39
CA SER A 506 5.55 30.66 11.74
C SER A 506 4.15 30.99 12.23
N ASN A 507 3.13 30.93 11.39
CA ASN A 507 1.77 31.35 11.72
C ASN A 507 0.94 30.19 12.27
N THR A 508 0.99 29.95 13.58
CA THR A 508 0.26 28.85 14.24
C THR A 508 -1.26 28.93 14.09
N SER A 509 -1.83 30.10 13.72
CA SER A 509 -3.27 30.25 13.42
C SER A 509 -3.72 29.53 12.12
N LEU A 510 -2.75 29.12 11.31
CA LEU A 510 -2.97 28.30 10.11
C LEU A 510 -2.98 26.79 10.41
N PHE A 511 -2.78 26.41 11.66
CA PHE A 511 -2.96 25.02 12.08
C PHE A 511 -4.44 24.66 12.00
N ASP A 512 -4.76 23.78 11.09
CA ASP A 512 -6.13 23.39 10.76
C ASP A 512 -6.15 21.85 10.54
N ASN A 513 -7.15 21.18 11.06
CA ASN A 513 -7.25 19.73 10.91
C ASN A 513 -7.58 19.32 9.46
N ASP A 514 -8.28 20.19 8.71
CA ASP A 514 -8.70 19.89 7.35
C ASP A 514 -7.60 20.19 6.31
N TYR A 515 -6.85 21.30 6.52
CA TYR A 515 -5.79 21.72 5.60
C TYR A 515 -4.51 22.01 6.37
N ASN A 516 -3.62 21.01 6.44
CA ASN A 516 -2.37 21.17 7.16
C ASN A 516 -1.35 22.00 6.37
N ILE A 517 -1.61 23.31 6.26
CA ILE A 517 -0.80 24.28 5.53
C ILE A 517 0.61 24.35 6.07
N ILE A 518 0.75 24.29 7.41
CA ILE A 518 2.04 24.36 8.09
C ILE A 518 2.93 23.18 7.70
N ALA A 519 2.38 21.96 7.71
CA ALA A 519 3.11 20.76 7.30
C ALA A 519 3.64 20.89 5.86
N VAL A 520 2.78 21.29 4.93
CA VAL A 520 3.17 21.40 3.51
C VAL A 520 4.20 22.50 3.31
N SER A 521 4.12 23.60 4.08
CA SER A 521 5.09 24.69 4.04
C SER A 521 6.46 24.23 4.52
N PHE A 522 6.54 23.46 5.61
CA PHE A 522 7.80 22.86 6.06
C PHE A 522 8.32 21.81 5.07
N TYR A 523 7.43 21.00 4.48
CA TYR A 523 7.81 20.07 3.42
C TYR A 523 8.46 20.78 2.23
N LEU A 524 7.89 21.92 1.82
CA LEU A 524 8.43 22.72 0.73
C LEU A 524 9.78 23.36 1.12
N LEU A 525 9.91 23.91 2.33
CA LEU A 525 11.19 24.44 2.81
C LEU A 525 12.28 23.36 2.88
N GLY A 526 11.95 22.15 3.34
CA GLY A 526 12.87 21.01 3.32
C GLY A 526 13.33 20.66 1.90
N THR A 527 12.39 20.63 0.94
CA THR A 527 12.73 20.44 -0.48
C THR A 527 13.65 21.54 -1.01
N LEU A 528 13.44 22.80 -0.64
CA LEU A 528 14.31 23.91 -1.00
C LEU A 528 15.71 23.74 -0.36
N GLY A 529 15.76 23.26 0.89
CA GLY A 529 17.00 22.88 1.57
C GLY A 529 17.78 21.82 0.80
N GLU A 530 17.11 20.78 0.34
CA GLU A 530 17.70 19.72 -0.49
C GLU A 530 18.17 20.19 -1.87
N ARG A 531 17.61 21.26 -2.42
CA ARG A 531 17.91 21.75 -3.79
C ARG A 531 18.78 23.00 -3.81
N GLY A 532 19.26 23.48 -2.65
CA GLY A 532 20.12 24.65 -2.56
C GLY A 532 21.52 24.38 -3.12
N ALA A 533 21.86 25.01 -4.25
CA ALA A 533 23.19 24.95 -4.87
C ALA A 533 24.22 25.80 -4.13
N LEU A 534 25.49 25.71 -4.53
CA LEU A 534 26.60 26.38 -3.83
C LEU A 534 26.50 27.90 -3.79
N ASP A 535 25.93 28.53 -4.82
CA ASP A 535 25.75 29.98 -4.92
C ASP A 535 24.78 30.56 -3.86
N VAL A 536 23.86 29.76 -3.36
CA VAL A 536 22.90 30.16 -2.31
C VAL A 536 23.22 29.60 -0.92
N LYS A 537 24.31 28.84 -0.77
CA LYS A 537 24.66 28.12 0.46
C LYS A 537 24.67 29.00 1.70
N ASN A 538 25.30 30.18 1.65
CA ASN A 538 25.37 31.07 2.81
C ASN A 538 23.98 31.56 3.27
N TYR A 539 23.08 31.83 2.31
CA TYR A 539 21.70 32.18 2.61
C TYR A 539 20.97 30.97 3.22
N MET A 540 21.13 29.77 2.65
CA MET A 540 20.48 28.55 3.17
C MET A 540 20.96 28.18 4.58
N ILE A 541 22.25 28.41 4.92
CA ILE A 541 22.76 28.29 6.30
C ILE A 541 22.04 29.27 7.25
N SER A 542 21.76 30.50 6.81
CA SER A 542 21.01 31.45 7.64
C SER A 542 19.56 31.03 7.85
N VAL A 543 18.93 30.43 6.83
CA VAL A 543 17.59 29.82 6.95
C VAL A 543 17.63 28.63 7.91
N PHE A 544 18.58 27.72 7.79
CA PHE A 544 18.75 26.59 8.71
C PHE A 544 18.89 27.06 10.17
N LYS A 545 19.69 28.10 10.42
CA LYS A 545 19.83 28.69 11.74
C LYS A 545 18.49 29.21 12.28
N ALA A 546 17.74 29.97 11.47
CA ALA A 546 16.43 30.48 11.85
C ALA A 546 15.43 29.33 12.19
N LEU A 547 15.45 28.25 11.42
CA LEU A 547 14.62 27.07 11.68
C LEU A 547 15.04 26.33 12.96
N THR A 548 16.34 26.23 13.25
CA THR A 548 16.85 25.66 14.50
C THR A 548 16.44 26.51 15.71
N GLU A 549 16.48 27.85 15.60
CA GLU A 549 15.96 28.76 16.63
C GLU A 549 14.44 28.63 16.81
N MET A 550 13.69 28.37 15.72
CA MET A 550 12.26 28.06 15.81
C MET A 550 12.02 26.75 16.57
N PHE A 551 12.82 25.72 16.33
CA PHE A 551 12.75 24.46 17.07
C PHE A 551 13.02 24.66 18.56
N SER A 552 14.03 25.43 18.93
CA SER A 552 14.33 25.76 20.34
C SER A 552 13.16 26.46 21.06
N LYS A 553 12.40 27.29 20.35
CA LYS A 553 11.21 27.96 20.91
C LYS A 553 10.05 26.98 21.18
N THR A 554 9.99 25.84 20.52
CA THR A 554 8.96 24.83 20.80
C THR A 554 9.16 24.13 22.12
N LEU A 555 10.37 24.16 22.69
CA LEU A 555 10.67 23.56 23.98
C LEU A 555 10.16 24.42 25.19
N ASP A 556 9.68 25.64 24.96
CA ASP A 556 9.03 26.43 25.98
C ASP A 556 7.50 26.30 25.90
N PRO A 557 6.83 25.66 26.89
CA PRO A 557 5.39 25.45 26.89
C PRO A 557 4.54 26.73 26.79
N LYS A 558 5.15 27.92 27.08
CA LYS A 558 4.46 29.20 26.93
C LYS A 558 4.18 29.54 25.45
N ASN A 559 4.99 29.05 24.52
CA ASN A 559 4.84 29.33 23.10
C ASN A 559 3.81 28.40 22.44
N PHE A 560 3.62 27.21 23.01
CA PHE A 560 2.71 26.18 22.49
C PHE A 560 1.84 25.64 23.65
N PRO A 561 0.70 26.27 23.93
CA PRO A 561 -0.18 25.84 25.01
C PRO A 561 -0.90 24.51 24.75
N ASN A 562 -0.94 24.03 23.50
CA ASN A 562 -1.49 22.73 23.13
C ASN A 562 -0.34 21.76 22.80
N PRO A 563 -0.14 20.71 23.62
CA PRO A 563 0.95 19.74 23.43
C PRO A 563 0.88 18.98 22.10
N GLU A 564 -0.32 18.71 21.57
CA GLU A 564 -0.50 18.02 20.30
C GLU A 564 -0.04 18.89 19.12
N ILE A 565 -0.37 20.17 19.14
CA ILE A 565 0.11 21.14 18.14
C ILE A 565 1.62 21.30 18.23
N GLU A 566 2.19 21.37 19.45
CA GLU A 566 3.63 21.44 19.69
C GLU A 566 4.34 20.23 19.07
N LYS A 567 3.86 19.01 19.35
CA LYS A 567 4.41 17.77 18.83
C LYS A 567 4.42 17.77 17.30
N ASN A 568 3.27 17.99 16.64
CA ASN A 568 3.14 18.02 15.20
C ASN A 568 4.07 19.09 14.58
N TYR A 569 4.19 20.26 15.22
CA TYR A 569 5.07 21.33 14.75
C TYR A 569 6.55 20.92 14.81
N GLN A 570 6.96 20.26 15.89
CA GLN A 570 8.32 19.71 16.03
C GLN A 570 8.60 18.64 14.95
N GLU A 571 7.66 17.73 14.68
CA GLU A 571 7.79 16.70 13.65
C GLU A 571 7.99 17.30 12.26
N TYR A 572 7.17 18.28 11.86
CA TYR A 572 7.29 18.92 10.55
C TYR A 572 8.60 19.72 10.41
N LEU A 573 8.99 20.40 11.45
CA LEU A 573 10.22 21.18 11.47
C LEU A 573 11.46 20.29 11.44
N THR A 574 11.43 19.17 12.14
CA THR A 574 12.50 18.16 12.14
C THR A 574 12.68 17.57 10.74
N SER A 575 11.60 17.17 10.08
CA SER A 575 11.62 16.69 8.70
C SER A 575 12.18 17.75 7.73
N CYS A 576 11.80 19.02 7.91
CA CYS A 576 12.32 20.13 7.12
C CYS A 576 13.85 20.28 7.27
N LEU A 577 14.34 20.30 8.50
CA LEU A 577 15.75 20.49 8.81
C LEU A 577 16.65 19.36 8.26
N SER A 578 16.12 18.14 8.17
CA SER A 578 16.83 17.02 7.55
C SER A 578 17.25 17.32 6.11
N GLY A 579 16.41 17.97 5.31
CA GLY A 579 16.72 18.33 3.92
C GLY A 579 17.95 19.25 3.80
N PHE A 580 18.15 20.16 4.75
CA PHE A 580 19.35 21.04 4.76
C PHE A 580 20.64 20.30 5.14
N LEU A 581 20.53 19.29 5.99
CA LEU A 581 21.69 18.51 6.44
C LEU A 581 22.22 17.62 5.32
N VAL A 582 21.35 16.97 4.56
CA VAL A 582 21.71 16.07 3.46
C VAL A 582 22.57 16.77 2.42
N THR A 583 22.30 18.03 2.12
CA THR A 583 23.03 18.81 1.10
C THR A 583 24.10 19.72 1.66
N LYS A 584 24.40 19.61 2.94
CA LYS A 584 25.40 20.43 3.64
C LYS A 584 25.08 21.94 3.62
N ASN A 585 23.80 22.30 3.50
CA ASN A 585 23.29 23.67 3.63
C ASN A 585 23.00 24.03 5.11
N ALA A 586 23.79 23.50 6.00
CA ALA A 586 23.75 23.67 7.46
C ALA A 586 25.13 24.12 7.98
N SER A 587 25.18 24.61 9.23
CA SER A 587 26.45 24.83 9.93
C SER A 587 26.63 23.76 11.02
N PRO A 588 27.88 23.32 11.32
CA PRO A 588 28.14 22.35 12.38
C PRO A 588 27.65 22.80 13.75
N GLU A 589 27.78 24.11 14.10
CA GLU A 589 27.35 24.66 15.36
C GLU A 589 25.82 24.56 15.51
N CYS A 590 25.07 24.95 14.44
CA CYS A 590 23.60 24.85 14.45
C CYS A 590 23.14 23.37 14.47
N ALA A 591 23.85 22.45 13.81
CA ALA A 591 23.55 21.03 13.87
C ALA A 591 23.75 20.44 15.28
N ALA A 592 24.78 20.88 16.00
CA ALA A 592 25.01 20.50 17.39
C ALA A 592 23.93 21.05 18.34
N ASP A 593 23.50 22.30 18.14
CA ASP A 593 22.39 22.90 18.92
C ASP A 593 21.06 22.17 18.62
N LEU A 594 20.79 21.83 17.37
CA LEU A 594 19.62 21.06 16.99
C LEU A 594 19.62 19.69 17.67
N LEU A 595 20.74 18.96 17.64
CA LEU A 595 20.86 17.66 18.30
C LEU A 595 20.58 17.74 19.80
N LYS A 596 21.10 18.76 20.47
CA LYS A 596 20.83 19.00 21.90
C LYS A 596 19.34 19.21 22.16
N ASN A 597 18.66 20.00 21.34
CA ASN A 597 17.22 20.23 21.44
C ASN A 597 16.41 18.96 21.23
N ILE A 598 16.78 18.10 20.29
CA ILE A 598 16.11 16.82 20.03
C ILE A 598 16.30 15.86 21.20
N ILE A 599 17.48 15.77 21.79
CA ILE A 599 17.71 14.96 23.00
C ILE A 599 16.86 15.45 24.17
N GLU A 600 16.67 16.77 24.34
CA GLU A 600 15.76 17.31 25.36
C GLU A 600 14.29 16.92 25.06
N THR A 601 13.87 16.90 23.81
CA THR A 601 12.52 16.43 23.40
C THR A 601 12.30 14.99 23.84
N PHE A 602 13.24 14.08 23.61
CA PHE A 602 13.15 12.68 24.05
C PHE A 602 13.02 12.55 25.57
N LYS A 603 13.72 13.38 26.35
CA LYS A 603 13.61 13.39 27.80
C LYS A 603 12.24 13.89 28.27
N MET A 604 11.71 14.92 27.61
CA MET A 604 10.43 15.55 28.01
C MET A 604 9.23 14.63 27.78
N TRP A 605 9.19 13.95 26.64
CA TRP A 605 8.03 13.15 26.23
C TRP A 605 8.13 11.68 26.64
N ASN A 606 9.29 11.23 27.13
CA ASN A 606 9.57 9.83 27.47
C ASN A 606 9.21 8.84 26.33
N GLU A 607 9.20 9.29 25.09
CA GLU A 607 8.89 8.57 23.87
C GLU A 607 10.00 8.79 22.83
N LEU A 608 10.16 7.82 21.94
CA LEU A 608 11.07 7.93 20.80
C LEU A 608 10.25 8.37 19.57
N TYR A 609 10.53 9.56 19.07
CA TYR A 609 9.87 10.09 17.87
C TYR A 609 10.61 9.64 16.62
N GLU A 610 9.85 9.19 15.61
CA GLU A 610 10.39 8.69 14.33
C GLU A 610 11.23 9.75 13.64
N GLU A 611 10.72 10.96 13.51
CA GLU A 611 11.39 12.09 12.88
C GLU A 611 12.63 12.54 13.65
N GLY A 612 12.58 12.52 14.98
CA GLY A 612 13.72 12.87 15.83
C GLY A 612 14.88 11.88 15.66
N VAL A 613 14.58 10.59 15.57
CA VAL A 613 15.58 9.56 15.31
C VAL A 613 16.13 9.66 13.88
N ALA A 614 15.28 9.94 12.89
CA ALA A 614 15.72 10.11 11.51
C ALA A 614 16.68 11.30 11.35
N ILE A 615 16.40 12.44 11.98
CA ILE A 615 17.30 13.61 11.90
C ILE A 615 18.64 13.39 12.63
N ILE A 616 18.67 12.56 13.67
CA ILE A 616 19.92 12.17 14.34
C ILE A 616 20.85 11.48 13.34
N GLY A 617 20.33 10.59 12.50
CA GLY A 617 21.07 9.97 11.41
C GLY A 617 21.63 10.99 10.44
N SER A 618 20.81 11.92 9.97
CA SER A 618 21.22 13.02 9.08
C SER A 618 22.30 13.91 9.70
N ILE A 619 22.22 14.23 11.00
CA ILE A 619 23.25 14.98 11.73
C ILE A 619 24.56 14.18 11.79
N CYS A 620 24.47 12.87 12.03
CA CYS A 620 25.66 12.01 12.04
C CYS A 620 26.38 11.99 10.68
N GLN A 621 25.64 11.83 9.59
CA GLN A 621 26.22 11.87 8.24
C GLN A 621 26.85 13.24 7.92
N PHE A 622 26.25 14.32 8.41
CA PHE A 622 26.75 15.68 8.20
C PHE A 622 28.02 15.97 9.03
N THR A 623 28.06 15.62 10.34
CA THR A 623 29.14 15.90 11.26
C THR A 623 30.23 14.83 11.29
N LYS A 624 29.92 13.62 10.79
CA LYS A 624 30.83 12.49 10.69
C LYS A 624 31.51 12.15 12.03
N GLY A 625 32.86 12.04 12.04
CA GLY A 625 33.63 11.65 13.23
C GLY A 625 33.37 12.48 14.48
N ASP A 626 32.98 13.76 14.34
CA ASP A 626 32.63 14.63 15.47
C ASP A 626 31.40 14.15 16.24
N PHE A 627 30.51 13.37 15.58
CA PHE A 627 29.33 12.77 16.18
C PHE A 627 29.66 11.72 17.27
N LEU A 628 30.86 11.15 17.25
CA LEU A 628 31.28 10.11 18.19
C LEU A 628 31.15 10.55 19.67
N VAL A 629 31.31 11.84 19.92
CA VAL A 629 31.24 12.44 21.27
C VAL A 629 29.86 12.31 21.90
N VAL A 630 28.80 12.25 21.09
CA VAL A 630 27.40 12.19 21.56
C VAL A 630 26.80 10.80 21.51
N MET A 631 27.51 9.81 20.96
CA MET A 631 26.98 8.44 20.80
C MET A 631 26.57 7.79 22.13
N ASP A 632 27.27 8.06 23.25
CA ASP A 632 26.91 7.54 24.57
C ASP A 632 25.54 8.04 25.05
N LEU A 633 25.11 9.23 24.59
CA LEU A 633 23.80 9.80 24.89
C LEU A 633 22.69 9.23 24.00
N ILE A 634 23.02 8.88 22.75
CA ILE A 634 22.06 8.47 21.71
C ILE A 634 21.83 6.96 21.68
N SER A 635 22.89 6.17 21.92
CA SER A 635 22.86 4.70 21.86
C SER A 635 21.72 4.08 22.67
N PRO A 636 21.38 4.55 23.91
CA PRO A 636 20.27 3.98 24.66
C PRO A 636 18.90 4.13 23.96
N TYR A 637 18.65 5.27 23.29
CA TYR A 637 17.41 5.53 22.55
C TYR A 637 17.30 4.63 21.32
N LEU A 638 18.40 4.45 20.59
CA LEU A 638 18.45 3.55 19.44
C LEU A 638 18.23 2.09 19.85
N ILE A 639 18.84 1.64 20.94
CA ILE A 639 18.65 0.30 21.48
C ILE A 639 17.17 0.08 21.89
N GLN A 640 16.56 1.08 22.50
CA GLN A 640 15.13 1.05 22.86
C GLN A 640 14.26 0.94 21.59
N GLY A 641 14.52 1.77 20.58
CA GLY A 641 13.76 1.74 19.33
C GLY A 641 13.92 0.41 18.57
N LEU A 642 15.13 -0.16 18.50
CA LEU A 642 15.36 -1.48 17.89
C LEU A 642 14.70 -2.64 18.65
N LYS A 643 14.44 -2.49 19.95
CA LYS A 643 13.70 -3.45 20.77
C LYS A 643 12.18 -3.28 20.66
N SER A 644 11.69 -2.17 20.15
CA SER A 644 10.25 -1.85 20.01
C SER A 644 9.64 -2.54 18.79
N ILE A 645 9.75 -3.87 18.74
CA ILE A 645 9.30 -4.72 17.63
C ILE A 645 7.77 -4.64 17.44
N ASP A 646 7.04 -4.42 18.52
CA ASP A 646 5.57 -4.25 18.51
C ASP A 646 5.13 -2.90 17.90
N SER A 647 6.06 -1.99 17.65
CA SER A 647 5.85 -0.71 16.97
C SER A 647 6.75 -0.62 15.74
N PRO A 648 6.32 -1.21 14.59
CA PRO A 648 7.18 -1.35 13.40
C PRO A 648 7.73 -0.02 12.86
N SER A 649 7.00 1.08 12.99
CA SER A 649 7.44 2.42 12.55
C SER A 649 8.64 2.94 13.35
N ILE A 650 8.60 2.81 14.68
CA ILE A 650 9.71 3.20 15.58
C ILE A 650 10.95 2.33 15.31
N CYS A 651 10.76 1.01 15.17
CA CYS A 651 11.84 0.10 14.86
C CYS A 651 12.48 0.42 13.50
N LYS A 652 11.66 0.68 12.47
CA LYS A 652 12.11 1.10 11.14
C LYS A 652 12.92 2.39 11.17
N ALA A 653 12.42 3.44 11.85
CA ALA A 653 13.14 4.71 11.99
C ALA A 653 14.50 4.51 12.66
N SER A 654 14.55 3.67 13.69
CA SER A 654 15.80 3.32 14.39
C SER A 654 16.78 2.55 13.51
N LEU A 655 16.30 1.63 12.65
CA LEU A 655 17.13 0.92 11.66
C LEU A 655 17.71 1.88 10.62
N ILE A 656 16.91 2.80 10.07
CA ILE A 656 17.36 3.82 9.12
C ILE A 656 18.44 4.70 9.76
N CYS A 657 18.19 5.21 10.97
CA CYS A 657 19.16 6.02 11.70
C CYS A 657 20.47 5.25 11.97
N LEU A 658 20.37 3.97 12.29
CA LEU A 658 21.56 3.14 12.51
C LEU A 658 22.39 2.96 11.23
N SER A 659 21.74 2.77 10.06
CA SER A 659 22.40 2.77 8.75
C SER A 659 23.17 4.08 8.54
N ASP A 660 22.53 5.24 8.76
CA ASP A 660 23.15 6.55 8.65
C ASP A 660 24.37 6.72 9.61
N ILE A 661 24.27 6.18 10.82
CA ILE A 661 25.37 6.20 11.79
C ILE A 661 26.52 5.30 11.36
N VAL A 662 26.23 4.12 10.81
CA VAL A 662 27.25 3.22 10.26
C VAL A 662 28.02 3.90 9.13
N ILE A 663 27.32 4.57 8.22
CA ILE A 663 27.92 5.33 7.12
C ILE A 663 28.71 6.54 7.65
N GLY A 664 28.11 7.33 8.54
CA GLY A 664 28.68 8.59 9.04
C GLY A 664 29.97 8.41 9.87
N LEU A 665 29.97 7.41 10.75
CA LEU A 665 31.13 7.10 11.61
C LEU A 665 32.15 6.18 10.95
N ALA A 666 31.76 5.41 9.96
CA ALA A 666 32.60 4.44 9.25
C ALA A 666 33.45 3.61 10.25
N ASN A 667 34.74 3.39 9.96
CA ASN A 667 35.64 2.61 10.80
C ASN A 667 35.88 3.11 12.23
N GLN A 668 35.31 4.27 12.61
CA GLN A 668 35.43 4.83 13.97
C GLN A 668 34.29 4.36 14.89
N ASN A 669 33.31 3.60 14.38
CA ASN A 669 32.13 3.18 15.11
C ASN A 669 32.43 2.00 16.05
N LYS A 670 32.74 2.30 17.34
CA LYS A 670 32.95 1.29 18.39
C LYS A 670 31.67 0.65 18.95
N TYR A 671 30.47 1.19 18.59
CA TYR A 671 29.18 0.73 19.12
C TYR A 671 28.52 -0.37 18.28
N ILE A 672 29.16 -0.79 17.18
CA ILE A 672 28.61 -1.84 16.29
C ILE A 672 28.30 -3.13 17.03
N SER A 673 29.16 -3.53 17.98
CA SER A 673 28.98 -4.72 18.82
C SER A 673 27.68 -4.73 19.62
N ASP A 674 27.13 -3.57 19.95
CA ASP A 674 25.88 -3.46 20.71
C ASP A 674 24.63 -3.59 19.82
N PHE A 675 24.76 -3.23 18.53
CA PHE A 675 23.64 -3.20 17.58
C PHE A 675 23.50 -4.48 16.75
N ILE A 676 24.60 -5.12 16.32
CA ILE A 676 24.55 -6.33 15.50
C ILE A 676 23.68 -7.43 16.11
N PRO A 677 23.79 -7.78 17.43
CA PRO A 677 22.93 -8.80 18.01
C PRO A 677 21.43 -8.49 17.92
N LEU A 678 21.04 -7.21 17.95
CA LEU A 678 19.64 -6.80 17.81
C LEU A 678 19.16 -6.94 16.36
N ILE A 679 19.98 -6.57 15.38
CA ILE A 679 19.72 -6.77 13.95
C ILE A 679 19.54 -8.25 13.64
N MET A 680 20.46 -9.09 14.14
CA MET A 680 20.42 -10.52 13.96
C MET A 680 19.17 -11.16 14.55
N LYS A 681 18.71 -10.65 15.72
CA LYS A 681 17.46 -11.08 16.34
C LYS A 681 16.25 -10.73 15.47
N ILE A 682 16.17 -9.50 14.92
CA ILE A 682 15.08 -9.08 14.03
C ILE A 682 15.03 -9.97 12.78
N LEU A 683 16.16 -10.28 12.18
CA LEU A 683 16.25 -11.13 11.00
C LEU A 683 15.83 -12.59 11.26
N SER A 684 16.17 -13.12 12.44
CA SER A 684 15.92 -14.53 12.80
C SER A 684 14.50 -14.81 13.27
N ASP A 685 13.74 -13.79 13.68
CA ASP A 685 12.38 -13.97 14.19
C ASP A 685 11.36 -13.95 13.05
N ASN A 686 10.59 -15.03 12.90
CA ASN A 686 9.59 -15.18 11.85
C ASN A 686 8.27 -14.43 12.14
N ASN A 687 8.07 -13.96 13.38
CA ASN A 687 6.85 -13.23 13.77
C ASN A 687 6.96 -11.71 13.56
N ILE A 688 8.14 -11.21 13.24
CA ILE A 688 8.39 -9.79 13.01
C ILE A 688 7.89 -9.37 11.62
N ASP A 689 7.42 -8.13 11.51
CA ASP A 689 7.01 -7.53 10.24
C ASP A 689 8.10 -7.73 9.17
N ARG A 690 7.72 -8.40 8.08
CA ARG A 690 8.63 -8.74 6.97
C ARG A 690 9.34 -7.52 6.37
N ASN A 691 8.69 -6.34 6.40
CA ASN A 691 9.26 -5.12 5.85
C ASN A 691 10.49 -4.63 6.64
N LEU A 692 10.58 -4.92 7.94
CA LEU A 692 11.75 -4.56 8.76
C LEU A 692 13.01 -5.34 8.34
N LYS A 693 12.87 -6.54 7.80
CA LYS A 693 13.99 -7.39 7.39
C LYS A 693 14.82 -6.77 6.26
N SER A 694 14.17 -6.09 5.31
CA SER A 694 14.87 -5.37 4.22
C SER A 694 15.79 -4.29 4.76
N TYR A 695 15.37 -3.51 5.76
CA TYR A 695 16.23 -2.50 6.40
C TYR A 695 17.42 -3.12 7.14
N CYS A 696 17.22 -4.28 7.77
CA CYS A 696 18.31 -5.01 8.42
C CYS A 696 19.35 -5.49 7.39
N PHE A 697 18.93 -5.96 6.22
CA PHE A 697 19.86 -6.33 5.14
C PHE A 697 20.63 -5.11 4.62
N ASN A 698 20.01 -3.95 4.48
CA ASN A 698 20.72 -2.73 4.10
C ASN A 698 21.83 -2.36 5.11
N ILE A 699 21.53 -2.45 6.42
CA ILE A 699 22.54 -2.20 7.46
C ILE A 699 23.70 -3.21 7.38
N ILE A 700 23.43 -4.48 7.09
CA ILE A 700 24.49 -5.48 6.89
C ILE A 700 25.38 -5.06 5.72
N THR A 701 24.81 -4.63 4.61
CA THR A 701 25.57 -4.07 3.48
C THR A 701 26.45 -2.92 3.92
N ASP A 702 25.87 -1.91 4.60
CA ASP A 702 26.60 -0.74 5.07
C ASP A 702 27.73 -1.10 6.04
N LEU A 703 27.52 -2.06 6.94
CA LEU A 703 28.52 -2.56 7.87
C LEU A 703 29.72 -3.15 7.13
N PHE A 704 29.51 -3.98 6.11
CA PHE A 704 30.62 -4.54 5.33
C PHE A 704 31.30 -3.51 4.43
N VAL A 705 30.59 -2.50 3.95
CA VAL A 705 31.17 -1.43 3.15
C VAL A 705 32.01 -0.47 4.01
N TYR A 706 31.52 -0.05 5.17
CA TYR A 706 32.11 1.04 5.96
C TYR A 706 32.87 0.58 7.22
N ASN A 707 32.68 -0.69 7.68
CA ASN A 707 33.20 -1.22 8.95
C ASN A 707 33.69 -2.67 8.81
N GLN A 708 34.37 -2.99 7.74
CA GLN A 708 34.79 -4.32 7.29
C GLN A 708 35.35 -5.23 8.40
N ASN A 709 36.33 -4.75 9.15
CA ASN A 709 37.02 -5.53 10.19
C ASN A 709 36.08 -5.87 11.37
N GLU A 710 35.19 -4.97 11.76
CA GLU A 710 34.25 -5.21 12.85
C GLU A 710 33.10 -6.12 12.38
N ALA A 711 32.58 -5.89 11.19
CA ALA A 711 31.53 -6.70 10.57
C ALA A 711 32.00 -8.15 10.38
N PHE A 712 33.28 -8.35 10.01
CA PHE A 712 33.87 -9.68 9.79
C PHE A 712 33.87 -10.56 11.04
N LYS A 713 33.88 -9.99 12.24
CA LYS A 713 33.76 -10.76 13.49
C LYS A 713 32.45 -11.57 13.56
N TYR A 714 31.40 -11.09 12.88
CA TYR A 714 30.07 -11.70 12.83
C TYR A 714 29.80 -12.40 11.50
N PHE A 715 30.81 -12.56 10.65
CA PHE A 715 30.69 -13.08 9.29
C PHE A 715 29.95 -14.41 9.21
N ASN A 716 30.33 -15.38 10.02
CA ASN A 716 29.71 -16.73 10.00
C ASN A 716 28.23 -16.69 10.41
N ASP A 717 27.87 -15.88 11.40
CA ASP A 717 26.50 -15.74 11.90
C ASP A 717 25.62 -15.07 10.84
N ILE A 718 26.14 -13.99 10.21
CA ILE A 718 25.47 -13.27 9.12
C ILE A 718 25.27 -14.20 7.92
N MET A 719 26.30 -14.93 7.50
CA MET A 719 26.20 -15.87 6.36
C MET A 719 25.26 -17.04 6.66
N THR A 720 25.11 -17.46 7.93
CA THR A 720 24.12 -18.45 8.32
C THR A 720 22.68 -17.92 8.14
N ILE A 721 22.41 -16.68 8.51
CA ILE A 721 21.09 -16.04 8.31
C ILE A 721 20.81 -15.85 6.82
N ILE A 722 21.78 -15.36 6.05
CA ILE A 722 21.67 -15.23 4.59
C ILE A 722 21.37 -16.60 3.96
N GLY A 723 22.06 -17.66 4.39
CA GLY A 723 21.79 -19.01 3.94
C GLY A 723 20.37 -19.50 4.25
N GLY A 724 19.86 -19.19 5.43
CA GLY A 724 18.46 -19.45 5.81
C GLY A 724 17.45 -18.70 4.93
N ALA A 725 17.70 -17.44 4.63
CA ALA A 725 16.86 -16.62 3.75
C ALA A 725 16.91 -17.11 2.29
N MET A 726 18.08 -17.55 1.81
CA MET A 726 18.24 -18.18 0.49
C MET A 726 17.41 -19.48 0.42
N GLU A 727 17.48 -20.35 1.45
CA GLU A 727 16.73 -21.59 1.49
C GLU A 727 15.20 -21.33 1.48
N ALA A 728 14.74 -20.30 2.19
CA ALA A 728 13.33 -19.92 2.25
C ALA A 728 12.79 -19.33 0.93
N THR A 729 13.67 -18.80 0.07
CA THR A 729 13.29 -18.10 -1.18
C THR A 729 13.72 -18.82 -2.46
N LYS A 730 14.30 -20.03 -2.36
CA LYS A 730 14.80 -20.76 -3.54
C LYS A 730 13.71 -21.46 -4.34
N GLU A 731 12.59 -21.82 -3.72
CA GLU A 731 11.50 -22.53 -4.37
C GLU A 731 10.62 -21.60 -5.20
N GLU A 732 10.11 -22.11 -6.32
CA GLU A 732 9.13 -21.40 -7.14
C GLU A 732 7.81 -21.32 -6.39
N LEU A 733 7.20 -20.12 -6.41
CA LEU A 733 5.87 -19.92 -5.87
C LEU A 733 4.81 -20.51 -6.81
N PRO A 734 3.66 -20.96 -6.31
CA PRO A 734 2.53 -21.34 -7.15
C PRO A 734 2.10 -20.22 -8.10
N GLU A 735 1.70 -20.55 -9.33
CA GLU A 735 1.28 -19.56 -10.36
C GLU A 735 0.16 -18.61 -9.90
N ASN A 736 -0.64 -19.02 -8.92
CA ASN A 736 -1.76 -18.24 -8.38
C ASN A 736 -1.38 -17.42 -7.13
N THR A 737 -0.10 -17.26 -6.84
CA THR A 737 0.36 -16.47 -5.67
C THR A 737 0.01 -14.98 -5.84
N GLU A 738 -0.45 -14.35 -4.75
CA GLU A 738 -0.74 -12.90 -4.71
C GLU A 738 0.47 -12.08 -5.14
N GLN A 739 0.24 -11.03 -5.93
CA GLN A 739 1.30 -10.20 -6.49
C GLN A 739 2.20 -9.56 -5.42
N ASP A 740 1.65 -9.17 -4.27
CA ASP A 740 2.43 -8.62 -3.15
C ASP A 740 3.43 -9.64 -2.58
N THR A 741 3.05 -10.92 -2.57
CA THR A 741 3.97 -12.00 -2.16
C THR A 741 5.05 -12.24 -3.20
N VAL A 742 4.70 -12.20 -4.49
CA VAL A 742 5.67 -12.30 -5.60
C VAL A 742 6.66 -11.14 -5.55
N ASN A 743 6.19 -9.91 -5.41
CA ASN A 743 7.05 -8.73 -5.29
C ASN A 743 7.98 -8.83 -4.08
N HIS A 744 7.46 -9.28 -2.94
CA HIS A 744 8.26 -9.48 -1.75
C HIS A 744 9.38 -10.53 -1.95
N TYR A 745 9.12 -11.62 -2.68
CA TYR A 745 10.16 -12.60 -3.02
C TYR A 745 11.23 -12.01 -3.94
N ILE A 746 10.82 -11.19 -4.92
CA ILE A 746 11.74 -10.47 -5.81
C ILE A 746 12.63 -9.53 -4.97
N ASP A 747 12.04 -8.71 -4.10
CA ASP A 747 12.76 -7.76 -3.26
C ASP A 747 13.78 -8.46 -2.34
N ILE A 748 13.38 -9.56 -1.69
CA ILE A 748 14.30 -10.34 -0.85
C ILE A 748 15.46 -10.91 -1.68
N ARG A 749 15.20 -11.50 -2.84
CA ARG A 749 16.24 -12.07 -3.72
C ARG A 749 17.23 -11.02 -4.17
N GLU A 750 16.74 -9.82 -4.54
CA GLU A 750 17.60 -8.68 -4.91
C GLU A 750 18.48 -8.24 -3.73
N HIS A 751 17.90 -8.02 -2.56
CA HIS A 751 18.66 -7.66 -1.36
C HIS A 751 19.68 -8.74 -0.95
N LEU A 752 19.34 -10.03 -1.07
CA LEU A 752 20.28 -11.12 -0.78
C LEU A 752 21.48 -11.08 -1.72
N LEU A 753 21.27 -10.93 -3.03
CA LEU A 753 22.38 -10.87 -3.99
C LEU A 753 23.23 -9.61 -3.79
N GLU A 754 22.61 -8.47 -3.51
CA GLU A 754 23.33 -7.22 -3.20
C GLU A 754 24.20 -7.37 -1.94
N ASN A 755 23.63 -7.90 -0.85
CA ASN A 755 24.37 -8.16 0.39
C ASN A 755 25.54 -9.10 0.16
N ILE A 756 25.33 -10.22 -0.53
CA ILE A 756 26.37 -11.19 -0.82
C ILE A 756 27.50 -10.55 -1.64
N THR A 757 27.15 -9.73 -2.62
CA THR A 757 28.14 -9.01 -3.44
C THR A 757 28.98 -8.05 -2.61
N CYS A 758 28.34 -7.26 -1.73
CA CYS A 758 29.04 -6.33 -0.85
C CYS A 758 29.91 -7.05 0.21
N ILE A 759 29.40 -8.14 0.79
CA ILE A 759 30.15 -8.96 1.75
C ILE A 759 31.38 -9.58 1.07
N PHE A 760 31.20 -10.12 -0.14
CA PHE A 760 32.31 -10.73 -0.89
C PHE A 760 33.41 -9.69 -1.23
N SER A 761 33.01 -8.50 -1.69
CA SER A 761 33.93 -7.40 -1.95
C SER A 761 34.69 -6.99 -0.69
N ALA A 762 34.01 -6.82 0.43
CA ALA A 762 34.62 -6.46 1.71
C ALA A 762 35.56 -7.54 2.23
N VAL A 763 35.21 -8.81 2.09
CA VAL A 763 36.06 -9.96 2.49
C VAL A 763 37.34 -10.01 1.61
N LYS A 764 37.21 -9.63 0.32
CA LYS A 764 38.33 -9.52 -0.61
C LYS A 764 39.29 -8.40 -0.18
N ASP A 765 38.77 -7.22 0.16
CA ASP A 765 39.54 -6.06 0.59
C ASP A 765 40.42 -6.34 1.82
N ILE A 766 39.93 -7.16 2.75
CA ILE A 766 40.65 -7.57 3.95
C ILE A 766 41.45 -8.87 3.77
N ASN A 767 41.59 -9.39 2.53
CA ASN A 767 42.29 -10.61 2.17
C ASN A 767 41.82 -11.88 2.91
N LYS A 768 40.53 -12.06 3.07
CA LYS A 768 39.87 -13.18 3.77
C LYS A 768 39.03 -14.08 2.85
N THR A 769 39.24 -14.02 1.52
CA THR A 769 38.44 -14.73 0.51
C THR A 769 38.38 -16.24 0.72
N LYS A 770 39.42 -16.86 1.33
CA LYS A 770 39.42 -18.29 1.68
C LYS A 770 38.30 -18.70 2.64
N GLU A 771 37.88 -17.80 3.52
CA GLU A 771 36.82 -18.05 4.48
C GLU A 771 35.42 -18.00 3.82
N PHE A 772 35.32 -17.41 2.62
CA PHE A 772 34.08 -17.30 1.84
C PHE A 772 33.83 -18.53 0.93
N ILE A 773 34.89 -19.36 0.61
CA ILE A 773 34.78 -20.50 -0.31
C ILE A 773 33.61 -21.47 0.03
N PRO A 774 33.36 -21.87 1.30
CA PRO A 774 32.26 -22.77 1.62
C PRO A 774 30.90 -22.24 1.21
N PHE A 775 30.72 -20.92 1.25
CA PHE A 775 29.45 -20.24 0.91
C PHE A 775 29.28 -20.05 -0.61
N ALA A 776 30.37 -19.84 -1.35
CA ALA A 776 30.34 -19.64 -2.79
C ALA A 776 29.61 -20.77 -3.53
N THR A 777 29.84 -22.02 -3.12
CA THR A 777 29.16 -23.20 -3.68
C THR A 777 27.64 -23.15 -3.47
N VAL A 778 27.20 -22.74 -2.30
CA VAL A 778 25.76 -22.66 -1.95
C VAL A 778 25.12 -21.51 -2.71
N ILE A 779 25.81 -20.39 -2.80
CA ILE A 779 25.34 -19.17 -3.49
C ILE A 779 25.20 -19.44 -4.99
N ILE A 780 26.14 -20.09 -5.65
CA ILE A 780 26.07 -20.42 -7.09
C ILE A 780 24.84 -21.33 -7.36
N LYS A 781 24.62 -22.34 -6.53
CA LYS A 781 23.44 -23.21 -6.65
C LYS A 781 22.14 -22.43 -6.47
N TYR A 782 22.10 -21.52 -5.51
CA TYR A 782 20.96 -20.64 -5.29
C TYR A 782 20.69 -19.76 -6.51
N ILE A 783 21.72 -19.09 -7.06
CA ILE A 783 21.58 -18.27 -8.26
C ILE A 783 21.02 -19.09 -9.41
N PHE A 784 21.49 -20.32 -9.66
CA PHE A 784 20.96 -21.17 -10.71
C PHE A 784 19.51 -21.61 -10.45
N SER A 785 19.11 -21.81 -9.18
CA SER A 785 17.73 -22.16 -8.87
C SER A 785 16.76 -21.00 -9.16
N ILE A 786 17.08 -19.77 -8.69
CA ILE A 786 16.24 -18.61 -8.89
C ILE A 786 16.24 -18.09 -10.34
N ALA A 787 17.31 -18.33 -11.09
CA ALA A 787 17.41 -17.95 -12.51
C ALA A 787 16.40 -18.71 -13.40
N ASN A 788 15.94 -19.88 -12.99
CA ASN A 788 14.94 -20.66 -13.70
C ASN A 788 13.50 -20.29 -13.33
N ASP A 789 13.28 -19.59 -12.22
CA ASP A 789 11.98 -19.13 -11.80
C ASP A 789 11.41 -18.12 -12.81
N ASN A 790 10.17 -18.33 -13.26
CA ASN A 790 9.49 -17.47 -14.21
C ASN A 790 8.50 -16.50 -13.55
N LEU A 791 8.13 -16.73 -12.30
CA LEU A 791 7.17 -15.91 -11.58
C LEU A 791 7.88 -14.83 -10.75
N CYS A 792 8.88 -15.21 -9.96
CA CYS A 792 9.66 -14.30 -9.10
C CYS A 792 10.98 -13.91 -9.79
N TYR A 793 10.87 -13.29 -10.96
CA TYR A 793 11.95 -12.90 -11.84
C TYR A 793 12.09 -11.38 -11.94
N SER A 794 13.32 -10.88 -11.94
CA SER A 794 13.66 -9.52 -12.39
C SER A 794 14.97 -9.56 -13.19
N LEU A 795 15.15 -8.61 -14.12
CA LEU A 795 16.41 -8.47 -14.85
C LEU A 795 17.58 -8.19 -13.90
N ASN A 796 17.30 -7.46 -12.81
CA ASN A 796 18.29 -7.13 -11.79
C ASN A 796 18.82 -8.38 -11.06
N ILE A 797 17.92 -9.32 -10.66
CA ILE A 797 18.32 -10.60 -10.07
C ILE A 797 19.28 -11.36 -11.00
N LEU A 798 18.94 -11.45 -12.29
CA LEU A 798 19.76 -12.21 -13.25
C LEU A 798 21.10 -11.54 -13.50
N THR A 799 21.15 -10.23 -13.68
CA THR A 799 22.39 -9.50 -13.96
C THR A 799 23.31 -9.50 -12.76
N GLN A 800 22.81 -9.22 -11.56
CA GLN A 800 23.56 -9.28 -10.32
C GLN A 800 24.09 -10.70 -10.03
N GLY A 801 23.22 -11.72 -10.16
CA GLY A 801 23.63 -13.10 -9.97
C GLY A 801 24.71 -13.53 -10.96
N PHE A 802 24.60 -13.10 -12.20
CA PHE A 802 25.58 -13.41 -13.26
C PHE A 802 26.93 -12.70 -13.02
N ALA A 803 26.89 -11.43 -12.60
CA ALA A 803 28.08 -10.67 -12.23
C ALA A 803 28.77 -11.29 -11.00
N LEU A 804 28.02 -11.70 -9.99
CA LEU A 804 28.58 -12.34 -8.79
C LEU A 804 29.27 -13.69 -9.09
N ILE A 805 28.70 -14.50 -10.00
CA ILE A 805 29.37 -15.71 -10.49
C ILE A 805 30.68 -15.36 -11.19
N ALA A 806 30.74 -14.28 -12.00
CA ALA A 806 31.94 -13.82 -12.67
C ALA A 806 33.02 -13.34 -11.68
N ASP A 807 32.59 -12.63 -10.61
CA ASP A 807 33.50 -12.20 -9.54
C ASP A 807 34.13 -13.41 -8.80
N PHE A 808 33.32 -14.45 -8.53
CA PHE A 808 33.82 -15.71 -7.95
C PHE A 808 34.82 -16.40 -8.91
N CYS A 809 34.50 -16.43 -10.22
CA CYS A 809 35.40 -17.00 -11.24
C CYS A 809 36.76 -16.29 -11.24
N LEU A 810 36.74 -14.95 -11.15
CA LEU A 810 37.96 -14.17 -11.11
C LEU A 810 38.85 -14.45 -9.89
N GLU A 811 38.18 -14.67 -8.72
CA GLU A 811 38.91 -14.87 -7.44
C GLU A 811 39.39 -16.29 -7.25
N TYR A 812 38.55 -17.30 -7.51
CA TYR A 812 38.81 -18.69 -7.17
C TYR A 812 39.25 -19.56 -8.35
N GLN A 813 39.22 -19.02 -9.56
CA GLN A 813 39.72 -19.62 -10.79
C GLN A 813 39.30 -21.11 -11.00
N ALA A 814 40.23 -22.01 -11.15
CA ALA A 814 39.96 -23.42 -11.45
C ALA A 814 39.14 -24.18 -10.39
N ASP A 815 39.11 -23.70 -9.14
CA ASP A 815 38.38 -24.35 -8.06
C ASP A 815 36.87 -24.30 -8.26
N LEU A 816 36.37 -23.32 -9.07
CA LEU A 816 34.96 -23.19 -9.37
C LEU A 816 34.50 -23.96 -10.62
N GLN A 817 35.40 -24.40 -11.48
CA GLN A 817 35.03 -25.06 -12.74
C GLN A 817 33.98 -26.22 -12.56
N PRO A 818 34.14 -27.09 -11.53
CA PRO A 818 33.13 -28.18 -11.31
C PRO A 818 31.75 -27.71 -10.91
N LEU A 819 31.59 -26.44 -10.48
CA LEU A 819 30.34 -25.88 -9.98
C LEU A 819 29.58 -25.14 -11.07
N LEU A 820 30.22 -24.82 -12.20
CA LEU A 820 29.62 -24.07 -13.28
C LEU A 820 28.78 -24.95 -14.21
N ASP A 821 27.44 -24.88 -14.06
CA ASP A 821 26.52 -25.55 -15.00
C ASP A 821 26.40 -24.74 -16.29
N THR A 822 27.01 -25.27 -17.35
CA THR A 822 27.01 -24.64 -18.69
C THR A 822 25.60 -24.43 -19.24
N ASN A 823 24.61 -25.29 -18.91
CA ASN A 823 23.26 -25.17 -19.40
C ASN A 823 22.51 -24.06 -18.64
N ALA A 824 22.69 -24.00 -17.31
CA ALA A 824 22.12 -22.94 -16.49
C ALA A 824 22.66 -21.57 -16.89
N ILE A 825 23.97 -21.44 -17.14
CA ILE A 825 24.61 -20.22 -17.62
C ILE A 825 24.02 -19.78 -18.98
N LYS A 826 23.87 -20.70 -19.93
CA LYS A 826 23.26 -20.39 -21.23
C LYS A 826 21.81 -19.94 -21.09
N SER A 827 21.04 -20.58 -20.23
CA SER A 827 19.65 -20.20 -19.93
C SER A 827 19.59 -18.77 -19.36
N MET A 828 20.44 -18.43 -18.38
CA MET A 828 20.52 -17.08 -17.82
C MET A 828 20.86 -16.04 -18.90
N ILE A 829 21.87 -16.28 -19.73
CA ILE A 829 22.25 -15.37 -20.81
C ILE A 829 21.09 -15.15 -21.77
N THR A 830 20.40 -16.22 -22.17
CA THR A 830 19.24 -16.12 -23.07
C THR A 830 18.11 -15.30 -22.48
N LYS A 831 17.80 -15.50 -21.20
CA LYS A 831 16.78 -14.71 -20.48
C LYS A 831 17.19 -13.23 -20.40
N ILE A 832 18.43 -12.91 -20.04
CA ILE A 832 18.94 -11.54 -19.97
C ILE A 832 18.85 -10.87 -21.35
N GLU A 833 19.34 -11.53 -22.40
CA GLU A 833 19.35 -10.96 -23.78
C GLU A 833 17.95 -10.78 -24.37
N SER A 834 16.96 -11.56 -23.93
CA SER A 834 15.57 -11.43 -24.37
C SER A 834 14.84 -10.27 -23.69
N ASP A 835 15.35 -9.70 -22.60
CA ASP A 835 14.74 -8.57 -21.93
C ASP A 835 15.01 -7.25 -22.68
N LYS A 836 13.96 -6.44 -22.85
CA LYS A 836 14.05 -5.16 -23.60
C LYS A 836 14.99 -4.13 -22.95
N ASN A 837 15.15 -4.18 -21.64
CA ASN A 837 16.01 -3.26 -20.89
C ASN A 837 17.49 -3.72 -20.91
N SER A 838 17.79 -4.92 -21.40
CA SER A 838 19.18 -5.41 -21.55
C SER A 838 20.02 -4.58 -22.55
N SER A 839 19.36 -3.73 -23.35
CA SER A 839 20.02 -2.82 -24.29
C SER A 839 20.68 -1.60 -23.63
N GLU A 840 20.42 -1.34 -22.34
CA GLU A 840 21.12 -0.27 -21.61
C GLU A 840 22.62 -0.49 -21.59
N LEU A 841 23.36 0.54 -21.91
CA LEU A 841 24.81 0.48 -22.10
C LEU A 841 25.57 -0.08 -20.86
N ARG A 842 25.09 0.24 -19.65
CA ARG A 842 25.68 -0.24 -18.40
C ARG A 842 25.47 -1.75 -18.24
N ILE A 843 24.25 -2.22 -18.38
CA ILE A 843 23.87 -3.64 -18.26
C ILE A 843 24.63 -4.47 -19.30
N ARG A 844 24.69 -3.99 -20.53
CA ARG A 844 25.41 -4.69 -21.62
C ARG A 844 26.90 -4.86 -21.34
N LYS A 845 27.59 -3.82 -20.85
CA LYS A 845 29.01 -3.91 -20.49
C LYS A 845 29.24 -4.92 -19.36
N GLU A 846 28.38 -4.92 -18.36
CA GLU A 846 28.46 -5.84 -17.23
C GLU A 846 28.27 -7.31 -17.67
N ILE A 847 27.32 -7.55 -18.56
CA ILE A 847 27.08 -8.88 -19.14
C ILE A 847 28.26 -9.35 -20.00
N GLU A 848 28.80 -8.48 -20.85
CA GLU A 848 29.95 -8.81 -21.70
C GLU A 848 31.20 -9.18 -20.86
N TRP A 849 31.47 -8.38 -19.81
CA TRP A 849 32.51 -8.67 -18.85
C TRP A 849 32.31 -9.99 -18.11
N SER A 850 31.11 -10.23 -17.60
CA SER A 850 30.76 -11.47 -16.90
C SER A 850 30.93 -12.71 -17.78
N LYS A 851 30.50 -12.63 -19.04
CA LYS A 851 30.69 -13.71 -20.04
C LYS A 851 32.16 -14.03 -20.24
N GLU A 852 33.00 -13.00 -20.35
CA GLU A 852 34.43 -13.17 -20.52
C GLU A 852 35.06 -13.92 -19.33
N GLN A 853 34.78 -13.50 -18.10
CA GLN A 853 35.32 -14.13 -16.90
C GLN A 853 34.90 -15.59 -16.75
N ILE A 854 33.62 -15.88 -16.93
CA ILE A 854 33.06 -17.24 -16.84
C ILE A 854 33.63 -18.16 -17.93
N ASN A 855 33.72 -17.66 -19.18
CA ASN A 855 34.28 -18.44 -20.27
C ASN A 855 35.74 -18.77 -20.09
N ASN A 856 36.54 -17.86 -19.50
CA ASN A 856 37.94 -18.10 -19.18
C ASN A 856 38.09 -19.34 -18.27
N ILE A 857 37.20 -19.52 -17.28
CA ILE A 857 37.24 -20.68 -16.40
C ILE A 857 36.74 -21.94 -17.10
N LEU A 858 35.62 -21.85 -17.88
CA LEU A 858 35.08 -23.01 -18.60
C LEU A 858 36.04 -23.59 -19.65
N THR A 859 36.96 -22.77 -20.15
CA THR A 859 37.98 -23.14 -21.19
C THR A 859 39.34 -23.52 -20.57
N MET A 860 39.54 -23.39 -19.28
CA MET A 860 40.76 -23.89 -18.59
C MET A 860 40.83 -25.41 -18.70
N LYS A 861 41.98 -25.92 -19.21
CA LYS A 861 42.28 -27.37 -19.37
C LYS A 861 42.85 -27.96 -18.09
#